data_5da379bbbe68bc9f4bcc04259231ec7c
#
_entry.id   5da379bbbe68bc9f4bcc04259231ec7c
#
_cell.length_a   1.000
_cell.length_b   1.000
_cell.length_c   1.000
_cell.angle_alpha   90.00
_cell.angle_beta   90.00
_cell.angle_gamma   90.00
#
_symmetry.space_group_name_H-M   'P 1'
#
loop_
_entity.id
_entity.type
_entity.pdbx_description
1 polymer ?
#
loop_
_entity_poly.entity_id
_entity_poly.type
_entity_poly.pdbx_seq_one_letter_code
_entity_poly.pdbx_strand_id
1 'polypeptide(L)'
;MTTTSSRADDIDLTQCATEPIHVPGAIQPHGCLLACDHDTLRVQQVSDNVAEFVGVAPQALLGRPLDEMLPTAAAVRASLAGGSRPGRIPLQLAGGLMMATLHEHDGVAIIELERGEEDDAAPGEGGSRAFDLDGGIRLIAKQEDLRELVRVTAEVVHALSGFDRVVVYRFDDDDHGEVVSEARAADLPPYLGLHFPESDIPRQARELYRRNWIRAIPDQRYRPVPLVPPLRPDSGAPLDLTPALLRSVSPVHLEYMANMGVQASMSVSLLVDGRLWGLISCGHRQRRPMPYRLRTACETIGRLVSLQIGALQTLELQRIESERSGTMRALVEALRQAKEHVLAGLPAQAGALLDIAAATGAAVVSGETVTSVGRCPDDVTVLALSHWIRERAGPAGLVSTSQLPLDEPQWAGLAEVASGVLGMVLPTPLHNCVLWFRPELVQTVSWGGDPNKPLAKPGADAPAHAPRLHPRRSFEAWKQEVRGRSARWDRADHDAVAELRRSAIEIDLHRQVQREQAAVKARDDLVAVVAHDLRTPMSVVVMQAAVIQRLLAKDSSEETTQRLRASAQVVQRSGQRMATLLNDLLDLARIEAGRFQVTSSRQPAQQIIEDAYELLNPICEAQGQELVAHPAPDLHIRADPERLFQVLSNLIGNSSKFSPQGARIHVRAQATADGMCEFSVSDNGAGIEPQQLPRIFDRYWHQRTDGTGVGLGLYISRGIVAAHGGNIRAESRLGEGTTISFTVPLDQPAR
;
A
#
# COMPACT_ATOMS: atom_id res chain seq x y z
N MET A 1 -54.14 -17.92 -0.69
CA MET A 1 -53.84 -18.02 -2.12
C MET A 1 -52.56 -17.27 -2.35
N THR A 2 -51.48 -17.99 -2.29
CA THR A 2 -50.09 -17.53 -2.41
C THR A 2 -49.69 -17.68 -3.88
N THR A 3 -49.52 -16.56 -4.58
CA THR A 3 -48.99 -16.53 -5.93
C THR A 3 -47.45 -16.61 -5.89
N THR A 4 -46.95 -17.80 -6.16
CA THR A 4 -45.53 -18.05 -6.46
C THR A 4 -45.17 -17.35 -7.79
N SER A 5 -44.35 -16.31 -7.71
CA SER A 5 -43.65 -15.74 -8.85
C SER A 5 -42.62 -16.75 -9.33
N SER A 6 -42.84 -17.30 -10.54
CA SER A 6 -41.84 -18.14 -11.22
C SER A 6 -40.63 -17.28 -11.59
N ARG A 7 -39.45 -17.60 -11.05
CA ARG A 7 -38.16 -17.15 -11.51
C ARG A 7 -38.06 -17.47 -13.02
N ALA A 8 -37.79 -16.46 -13.82
CA ALA A 8 -37.41 -16.62 -15.23
C ALA A 8 -36.11 -17.45 -15.25
N ASP A 9 -36.11 -18.50 -16.07
CA ASP A 9 -34.99 -19.41 -16.26
C ASP A 9 -33.73 -18.62 -16.62
N ASP A 10 -32.70 -18.73 -15.79
CA ASP A 10 -31.33 -18.30 -16.07
C ASP A 10 -30.88 -19.08 -17.33
N ILE A 11 -30.78 -18.39 -18.46
CA ILE A 11 -30.15 -18.92 -19.66
C ILE A 11 -28.65 -19.02 -19.35
N ASP A 12 -28.16 -20.22 -19.29
CA ASP A 12 -26.77 -20.53 -18.97
C ASP A 12 -25.84 -20.00 -20.08
N LEU A 13 -25.23 -18.83 -19.87
CA LEU A 13 -24.25 -18.20 -20.74
C LEU A 13 -22.96 -19.05 -20.89
N THR A 14 -22.78 -20.07 -20.06
CA THR A 14 -21.62 -20.98 -20.11
C THR A 14 -21.66 -21.90 -21.32
N GLN A 15 -22.81 -22.10 -21.98
CA GLN A 15 -22.93 -22.98 -23.15
C GLN A 15 -22.20 -22.44 -24.39
N CYS A 16 -22.09 -21.12 -24.57
CA CYS A 16 -21.26 -20.53 -25.64
C CYS A 16 -19.75 -20.78 -25.38
N ALA A 17 -19.35 -20.82 -24.13
CA ALA A 17 -17.95 -21.07 -23.74
C ALA A 17 -17.52 -22.52 -23.89
N THR A 18 -18.43 -23.46 -24.18
CA THR A 18 -18.16 -24.89 -24.32
C THR A 18 -18.16 -25.37 -25.78
N GLU A 19 -18.49 -24.54 -26.78
CA GLU A 19 -18.41 -24.91 -28.19
C GLU A 19 -16.97 -25.25 -28.55
N PRO A 20 -16.71 -26.47 -29.10
CA PRO A 20 -15.34 -26.90 -29.42
C PRO A 20 -14.89 -26.32 -30.78
N ILE A 21 -14.72 -24.99 -30.82
CA ILE A 21 -14.37 -24.25 -32.04
C ILE A 21 -13.01 -24.59 -32.65
N HIS A 22 -12.19 -25.38 -31.97
CA HIS A 22 -10.91 -25.89 -32.45
C HIS A 22 -11.03 -27.18 -33.29
N VAL A 23 -12.18 -27.87 -33.19
CA VAL A 23 -12.44 -29.11 -33.94
C VAL A 23 -13.74 -29.01 -34.79
N PRO A 24 -13.86 -28.02 -35.69
CA PRO A 24 -15.09 -27.81 -36.46
C PRO A 24 -15.39 -28.90 -37.50
N GLY A 25 -14.45 -29.86 -37.76
CA GLY A 25 -14.57 -30.91 -38.76
C GLY A 25 -14.62 -30.41 -40.23
N ALA A 26 -14.33 -29.15 -40.45
CA ALA A 26 -14.41 -28.49 -41.75
C ALA A 26 -13.44 -27.31 -41.87
N ILE A 27 -13.18 -26.89 -43.12
CA ILE A 27 -12.34 -25.75 -43.47
C ILE A 27 -13.11 -24.71 -44.29
N GLN A 28 -12.53 -23.53 -44.46
CA GLN A 28 -12.94 -22.53 -45.42
C GLN A 28 -12.56 -22.90 -46.85
N PRO A 29 -13.37 -22.59 -47.90
CA PRO A 29 -13.20 -23.13 -49.25
C PRO A 29 -12.09 -22.45 -50.09
N HIS A 30 -11.45 -21.37 -49.59
CA HIS A 30 -10.42 -20.66 -50.36
C HIS A 30 -9.05 -21.41 -50.39
N GLY A 31 -8.98 -22.54 -49.73
CA GLY A 31 -7.84 -23.47 -49.76
C GLY A 31 -8.28 -24.91 -49.55
N CYS A 32 -7.35 -25.84 -49.52
CA CYS A 32 -7.56 -27.21 -49.11
C CYS A 32 -6.57 -27.66 -48.03
N LEU A 33 -6.89 -28.75 -47.33
CA LEU A 33 -6.12 -29.24 -46.20
C LEU A 33 -5.82 -30.75 -46.39
N LEU A 34 -4.57 -31.14 -46.09
CA LEU A 34 -4.17 -32.50 -45.88
C LEU A 34 -3.64 -32.67 -44.48
N ALA A 35 -4.09 -33.69 -43.77
CA ALA A 35 -3.58 -34.10 -42.48
C ALA A 35 -2.86 -35.44 -42.62
N CYS A 36 -1.59 -35.46 -42.26
CA CYS A 36 -0.73 -36.63 -42.41
C CYS A 36 -0.25 -37.09 -41.04
N ASP A 37 -0.02 -38.37 -40.89
CA ASP A 37 0.76 -38.89 -39.78
C ASP A 37 2.14 -38.22 -39.73
N HIS A 38 2.57 -37.77 -38.59
CA HIS A 38 3.79 -36.95 -38.46
C HIS A 38 5.05 -37.71 -38.90
N ASP A 39 5.17 -38.97 -38.53
CA ASP A 39 6.39 -39.77 -38.72
C ASP A 39 6.48 -40.38 -40.13
N THR A 40 5.35 -40.92 -40.60
CA THR A 40 5.29 -41.63 -41.87
C THR A 40 4.86 -40.76 -43.04
N LEU A 41 4.34 -39.57 -42.78
CA LEU A 41 3.69 -38.67 -43.77
C LEU A 41 2.61 -39.35 -44.60
N ARG A 42 1.94 -40.37 -44.06
CA ARG A 42 0.76 -40.97 -44.71
C ARG A 42 -0.46 -40.05 -44.50
N VAL A 43 -1.19 -39.81 -45.58
CA VAL A 43 -2.39 -38.99 -45.59
C VAL A 43 -3.49 -39.69 -44.79
N GLN A 44 -3.92 -39.10 -43.69
CA GLN A 44 -4.99 -39.62 -42.83
C GLN A 44 -6.35 -39.01 -43.12
N GLN A 45 -6.37 -37.70 -43.37
CA GLN A 45 -7.58 -36.92 -43.68
C GLN A 45 -7.26 -35.87 -44.73
N VAL A 46 -8.25 -35.51 -45.53
CA VAL A 46 -8.17 -34.39 -46.49
C VAL A 46 -9.47 -33.59 -46.48
N SER A 47 -9.44 -32.37 -46.94
CA SER A 47 -10.66 -31.61 -47.20
C SER A 47 -11.33 -32.11 -48.51
N ASP A 48 -12.66 -32.16 -48.54
CA ASP A 48 -13.45 -32.70 -49.68
C ASP A 48 -13.16 -31.98 -51.01
N ASN A 49 -12.73 -30.73 -50.97
CA ASN A 49 -12.37 -29.93 -52.15
C ASN A 49 -10.90 -30.12 -52.60
N VAL A 50 -10.15 -31.05 -52.04
CA VAL A 50 -8.71 -31.22 -52.35
C VAL A 50 -8.44 -31.45 -53.82
N ALA A 51 -9.39 -32.05 -54.57
CA ALA A 51 -9.26 -32.30 -55.99
C ALA A 51 -9.13 -31.01 -56.82
N GLU A 52 -9.71 -29.88 -56.36
CA GLU A 52 -9.66 -28.58 -57.06
C GLU A 52 -8.23 -27.96 -56.97
N PHE A 53 -7.43 -28.35 -55.99
CA PHE A 53 -6.11 -27.80 -55.71
C PHE A 53 -4.99 -28.76 -56.12
N VAL A 54 -5.13 -30.04 -55.81
CA VAL A 54 -4.13 -31.08 -56.02
C VAL A 54 -4.35 -31.85 -57.36
N GLY A 55 -5.57 -31.84 -57.85
CA GLY A 55 -5.95 -32.58 -59.05
C GLY A 55 -6.23 -34.08 -58.83
N VAL A 56 -6.33 -34.49 -57.58
CA VAL A 56 -6.54 -35.90 -57.19
C VAL A 56 -7.72 -36.00 -56.24
N ALA A 57 -8.61 -36.95 -56.47
CA ALA A 57 -9.79 -37.13 -55.62
C ALA A 57 -9.44 -37.56 -54.17
N PRO A 58 -10.23 -37.14 -53.16
CA PRO A 58 -9.98 -37.48 -51.75
C PRO A 58 -9.66 -38.95 -51.50
N GLN A 59 -10.46 -39.87 -52.07
CA GLN A 59 -10.34 -41.31 -51.87
C GLN A 59 -9.03 -41.89 -52.42
N ALA A 60 -8.44 -41.26 -53.43
CA ALA A 60 -7.18 -41.70 -54.02
C ALA A 60 -5.95 -41.21 -53.26
N LEU A 61 -6.12 -40.25 -52.33
CA LEU A 61 -5.07 -39.71 -51.46
C LEU A 61 -4.96 -40.44 -50.13
N LEU A 62 -6.08 -40.87 -49.58
CA LEU A 62 -6.13 -41.48 -48.24
C LEU A 62 -5.28 -42.75 -48.12
N GLY A 63 -4.50 -42.87 -47.04
CA GLY A 63 -3.62 -43.98 -46.72
C GLY A 63 -2.31 -44.00 -47.51
N ARG A 64 -2.12 -43.10 -48.48
CA ARG A 64 -0.89 -43.06 -49.31
C ARG A 64 0.18 -42.16 -48.71
N PRO A 65 1.46 -42.46 -48.93
CA PRO A 65 2.55 -41.57 -48.55
C PRO A 65 2.49 -40.25 -49.36
N LEU A 66 2.79 -39.15 -48.70
CA LEU A 66 2.83 -37.83 -49.33
C LEU A 66 3.86 -37.75 -50.47
N ASP A 67 4.98 -38.49 -50.32
CA ASP A 67 6.07 -38.57 -51.29
C ASP A 67 5.64 -39.07 -52.67
N GLU A 68 4.61 -39.92 -52.74
CA GLU A 68 4.06 -40.44 -53.99
C GLU A 68 3.13 -39.43 -54.69
N MET A 69 2.66 -38.42 -53.93
CA MET A 69 1.57 -37.57 -54.37
C MET A 69 2.03 -36.13 -54.69
N LEU A 70 3.03 -35.65 -53.96
CA LEU A 70 3.56 -34.31 -54.10
C LEU A 70 5.04 -34.35 -54.45
N PRO A 71 5.46 -33.81 -55.61
CA PRO A 71 6.87 -33.80 -56.05
C PRO A 71 7.83 -33.13 -55.05
N THR A 72 7.31 -32.43 -54.11
CA THR A 72 8.04 -31.60 -53.12
C THR A 72 7.89 -32.11 -51.70
N ALA A 73 7.46 -33.35 -51.51
CA ALA A 73 7.33 -33.94 -50.16
C ALA A 73 8.65 -33.93 -49.37
N ALA A 74 9.80 -33.98 -50.04
CA ALA A 74 11.12 -33.81 -49.44
C ALA A 74 11.28 -32.44 -48.79
N ALA A 75 10.76 -31.36 -49.41
CA ALA A 75 10.78 -30.01 -48.83
C ALA A 75 9.83 -29.89 -47.63
N VAL A 76 8.66 -30.55 -47.69
CA VAL A 76 7.72 -30.65 -46.55
C VAL A 76 8.40 -31.35 -45.38
N ARG A 77 9.04 -32.51 -45.61
CA ARG A 77 9.78 -33.27 -44.59
C ARG A 77 10.95 -32.49 -44.01
N ALA A 78 11.71 -31.78 -44.81
CA ALA A 78 12.80 -30.92 -44.36
C ALA A 78 12.30 -29.75 -43.51
N SER A 79 11.16 -29.16 -43.83
CA SER A 79 10.54 -28.08 -43.07
C SER A 79 9.99 -28.56 -41.73
N LEU A 80 9.40 -29.75 -41.68
CA LEU A 80 8.94 -30.37 -40.40
C LEU A 80 10.11 -30.75 -39.49
N ALA A 81 11.20 -31.31 -40.07
CA ALA A 81 12.40 -31.70 -39.32
C ALA A 81 13.22 -30.51 -38.79
N GLY A 82 13.10 -29.33 -39.40
CA GLY A 82 13.91 -28.14 -39.10
C GLY A 82 13.50 -27.37 -37.82
N GLY A 83 12.44 -27.73 -37.13
CA GLY A 83 12.00 -27.13 -35.85
C GLY A 83 11.77 -25.59 -35.86
N SER A 84 11.94 -24.98 -36.99
CA SER A 84 11.86 -23.52 -37.19
C SER A 84 10.59 -23.20 -37.98
N ARG A 85 9.70 -22.42 -37.40
CA ARG A 85 8.49 -21.77 -37.95
C ARG A 85 7.85 -22.48 -39.15
N PRO A 86 6.52 -22.57 -39.23
CA PRO A 86 5.82 -23.13 -40.40
C PRO A 86 6.34 -22.43 -41.66
N GLY A 87 7.26 -23.09 -42.37
CA GLY A 87 7.81 -22.62 -43.63
C GLY A 87 6.71 -22.63 -44.65
N ARG A 88 6.57 -21.54 -45.41
CA ARG A 88 5.73 -21.61 -46.60
C ARG A 88 6.51 -22.14 -47.78
N ILE A 89 5.97 -23.15 -48.42
CA ILE A 89 6.63 -23.82 -49.54
C ILE A 89 5.81 -23.59 -50.80
N PRO A 90 6.36 -22.95 -51.84
CA PRO A 90 5.69 -22.88 -53.11
C PRO A 90 5.68 -24.26 -53.77
N LEU A 91 4.53 -24.74 -54.19
CA LEU A 91 4.29 -26.03 -54.82
C LEU A 91 3.63 -25.83 -56.17
N GLN A 92 4.25 -26.36 -57.23
CA GLN A 92 3.60 -26.42 -58.53
C GLN A 92 2.79 -27.70 -58.62
N LEU A 93 1.46 -27.60 -58.59
CA LEU A 93 0.51 -28.71 -58.63
C LEU A 93 -0.37 -28.62 -59.89
N ALA A 94 -1.23 -29.65 -60.09
CA ALA A 94 -2.14 -29.64 -61.22
C ALA A 94 -3.12 -28.46 -61.26
N GLY A 95 -3.49 -27.91 -60.08
CA GLY A 95 -4.31 -26.72 -59.90
C GLY A 95 -3.58 -25.40 -60.08
N GLY A 96 -2.27 -25.40 -60.41
CA GLY A 96 -1.41 -24.22 -60.56
C GLY A 96 -0.39 -24.06 -59.43
N LEU A 97 0.13 -22.83 -59.29
CA LEU A 97 1.02 -22.50 -58.18
C LEU A 97 0.21 -22.48 -56.87
N MET A 98 0.61 -23.32 -55.91
CA MET A 98 0.05 -23.39 -54.57
C MET A 98 1.08 -22.96 -53.52
N MET A 99 0.62 -22.36 -52.46
CA MET A 99 1.45 -22.08 -51.28
C MET A 99 1.03 -23.03 -50.18
N ALA A 100 1.98 -23.85 -49.71
CA ALA A 100 1.76 -24.78 -48.59
C ALA A 100 2.17 -24.10 -47.27
N THR A 101 1.29 -24.10 -46.27
CA THR A 101 1.59 -23.76 -44.89
C THR A 101 1.55 -25.05 -44.07
N LEU A 102 2.59 -25.28 -43.27
CA LEU A 102 2.80 -26.51 -42.51
C LEU A 102 2.63 -26.24 -41.01
N HIS A 103 1.89 -27.12 -40.35
CA HIS A 103 1.72 -27.08 -38.89
C HIS A 103 1.96 -28.50 -38.34
N GLU A 104 2.51 -28.58 -37.15
CA GLU A 104 2.62 -29.82 -36.38
C GLU A 104 1.74 -29.67 -35.14
N HIS A 105 0.79 -30.59 -34.96
CA HIS A 105 -0.09 -30.54 -33.80
C HIS A 105 -0.64 -31.92 -33.48
N ASP A 106 -0.58 -32.36 -32.23
CA ASP A 106 -1.12 -33.62 -31.73
C ASP A 106 -0.69 -34.87 -32.59
N GLY A 107 0.61 -34.90 -32.92
CA GLY A 107 1.19 -36.00 -33.74
C GLY A 107 0.74 -36.00 -35.20
N VAL A 108 0.13 -34.92 -35.68
CA VAL A 108 -0.34 -34.75 -37.05
C VAL A 108 0.42 -33.62 -37.74
N ALA A 109 0.90 -33.87 -38.94
CA ALA A 109 1.37 -32.84 -39.85
C ALA A 109 0.20 -32.32 -40.69
N ILE A 110 -0.21 -31.08 -40.42
CA ILE A 110 -1.30 -30.39 -41.12
C ILE A 110 -0.70 -29.52 -42.22
N ILE A 111 -1.11 -29.76 -43.46
CA ILE A 111 -0.66 -29.05 -44.64
C ILE A 111 -1.85 -28.30 -45.24
N GLU A 112 -1.79 -26.99 -45.18
CA GLU A 112 -2.79 -26.12 -45.80
C GLU A 112 -2.27 -25.60 -47.13
N LEU A 113 -3.04 -25.79 -48.21
CA LEU A 113 -2.72 -25.31 -49.54
C LEU A 113 -3.65 -24.22 -49.96
N GLU A 114 -3.09 -23.09 -50.35
CA GLU A 114 -3.83 -21.95 -50.90
C GLU A 114 -3.26 -21.62 -52.29
N ARG A 115 -4.09 -21.06 -53.19
CA ARG A 115 -3.62 -20.61 -54.50
C ARG A 115 -2.59 -19.48 -54.32
N GLY A 116 -1.41 -19.65 -54.91
CA GLY A 116 -0.40 -18.61 -55.03
C GLY A 116 -0.81 -17.57 -56.05
N GLU A 117 -0.51 -16.31 -55.82
CA GLU A 117 -0.63 -15.26 -56.83
C GLU A 117 0.64 -15.27 -57.70
N GLU A 118 0.51 -14.93 -59.01
CA GLU A 118 1.66 -14.89 -59.92
C GLU A 118 2.73 -13.88 -59.43
N ASP A 119 2.34 -12.87 -58.66
CA ASP A 119 3.20 -11.88 -58.01
C ASP A 119 3.93 -12.43 -56.75
N ASP A 120 3.55 -13.59 -56.23
CA ASP A 120 4.24 -14.25 -55.11
C ASP A 120 5.58 -14.85 -55.52
N ALA A 121 5.84 -15.03 -56.78
CA ALA A 121 7.00 -15.74 -57.34
C ALA A 121 8.14 -14.85 -57.84
N ALA A 122 7.97 -13.52 -57.99
CA ALA A 122 9.00 -12.64 -58.49
C ALA A 122 9.07 -11.30 -57.76
N PRO A 123 10.27 -10.85 -57.36
CA PRO A 123 10.51 -9.42 -57.05
C PRO A 123 10.69 -8.69 -58.38
N GLY A 124 9.61 -8.17 -58.98
CA GLY A 124 9.68 -7.50 -60.27
C GLY A 124 8.56 -6.55 -60.52
N GLU A 125 8.95 -5.34 -60.78
CA GLU A 125 8.33 -4.19 -61.40
C GLU A 125 6.96 -4.43 -62.08
N GLY A 126 5.89 -4.29 -61.34
CA GLY A 126 4.52 -4.30 -61.86
C GLY A 126 3.61 -3.43 -61.02
N GLY A 127 3.33 -2.19 -61.48
CA GLY A 127 2.61 -1.10 -60.86
C GLY A 127 1.24 -1.45 -60.30
N SER A 128 1.23 -1.91 -59.09
CA SER A 128 0.09 -1.81 -58.15
C SER A 128 0.65 -1.13 -56.93
N ARG A 129 -0.05 -0.16 -56.32
CA ARG A 129 0.37 0.66 -55.18
C ARG A 129 1.35 -0.09 -54.31
N ALA A 130 2.66 0.23 -54.50
CA ALA A 130 3.71 -0.40 -53.75
C ALA A 130 3.44 -0.17 -52.29
N PHE A 131 3.21 -1.29 -51.62
CA PHE A 131 2.89 -1.37 -50.25
C PHE A 131 4.11 -0.97 -49.42
N ASP A 132 4.12 0.27 -48.91
CA ASP A 132 5.21 0.77 -48.10
C ASP A 132 5.11 0.25 -46.67
N LEU A 133 5.34 -1.07 -46.49
CA LEU A 133 5.42 -1.70 -45.19
C LEU A 133 6.51 -1.04 -44.34
N ASP A 134 7.65 -0.72 -44.94
CA ASP A 134 8.77 -0.07 -44.26
C ASP A 134 8.40 1.34 -43.74
N GLY A 135 7.67 2.12 -44.56
CA GLY A 135 7.11 3.40 -44.11
C GLY A 135 6.13 3.23 -42.94
N GLY A 136 5.25 2.27 -43.03
CA GLY A 136 4.32 1.94 -41.96
C GLY A 136 5.04 1.50 -40.66
N ILE A 137 6.01 0.62 -40.76
CA ILE A 137 6.85 0.20 -39.61
C ILE A 137 7.58 1.38 -38.99
N ARG A 138 8.18 2.26 -39.82
CA ARG A 138 8.88 3.47 -39.31
C ARG A 138 7.92 4.44 -38.60
N LEU A 139 6.69 4.60 -39.08
CA LEU A 139 5.69 5.45 -38.45
C LEU A 139 5.28 4.88 -37.10
N ILE A 140 5.01 3.58 -37.01
CA ILE A 140 4.67 2.88 -35.77
C ILE A 140 5.82 2.96 -34.76
N ALA A 141 7.05 2.66 -35.20
CA ALA A 141 8.23 2.61 -34.34
C ALA A 141 8.62 3.96 -33.69
N LYS A 142 8.15 5.07 -34.24
CA LYS A 142 8.41 6.41 -33.69
C LYS A 142 7.47 6.82 -32.55
N GLN A 143 6.43 6.05 -32.29
CA GLN A 143 5.43 6.44 -31.30
C GLN A 143 5.94 6.15 -29.88
N GLU A 144 5.89 7.18 -29.04
CA GLU A 144 6.31 7.14 -27.63
C GLU A 144 5.11 7.18 -26.67
N ASP A 145 3.90 7.31 -27.20
CA ASP A 145 2.64 7.30 -26.45
C ASP A 145 1.73 6.17 -26.94
N LEU A 146 1.08 5.47 -26.00
CA LEU A 146 0.23 4.31 -26.31
C LEU A 146 -0.98 4.70 -27.17
N ARG A 147 -1.59 5.87 -26.95
CA ARG A 147 -2.77 6.31 -27.73
C ARG A 147 -2.38 6.60 -29.16
N GLU A 148 -1.25 7.28 -29.36
CA GLU A 148 -0.72 7.56 -30.70
C GLU A 148 -0.27 6.27 -31.38
N LEU A 149 0.37 5.34 -30.68
CA LEU A 149 0.73 4.03 -31.20
C LEU A 149 -0.46 3.28 -31.79
N VAL A 150 -1.55 3.15 -31.02
CA VAL A 150 -2.76 2.43 -31.49
C VAL A 150 -3.47 3.19 -32.61
N ARG A 151 -3.46 4.53 -32.60
CA ARG A 151 -4.05 5.36 -33.65
C ARG A 151 -3.29 5.17 -34.98
N VAL A 152 -1.98 5.31 -34.96
CA VAL A 152 -1.13 5.13 -36.15
C VAL A 152 -1.22 3.68 -36.63
N THR A 153 -1.32 2.70 -35.74
CA THR A 153 -1.50 1.29 -36.10
C THR A 153 -2.77 1.07 -36.90
N ALA A 154 -3.91 1.63 -36.44
CA ALA A 154 -5.17 1.49 -37.17
C ALA A 154 -5.11 2.14 -38.56
N GLU A 155 -4.52 3.33 -38.67
CA GLU A 155 -4.37 4.04 -39.94
C GLU A 155 -3.44 3.31 -40.91
N VAL A 156 -2.29 2.81 -40.45
CA VAL A 156 -1.34 2.05 -41.27
C VAL A 156 -1.99 0.78 -41.78
N VAL A 157 -2.63 0.00 -40.89
CA VAL A 157 -3.30 -1.27 -41.30
C VAL A 157 -4.49 -1.00 -42.21
N HIS A 158 -5.22 0.10 -42.01
CA HIS A 158 -6.32 0.51 -42.90
C HIS A 158 -5.82 0.86 -44.31
N ALA A 159 -4.78 1.70 -44.39
CA ALA A 159 -4.16 2.07 -45.67
C ALA A 159 -3.59 0.87 -46.41
N LEU A 160 -2.99 -0.04 -45.66
CA LEU A 160 -2.36 -1.27 -46.06
C LEU A 160 -3.34 -2.28 -46.63
N SER A 161 -4.38 -2.58 -45.87
CA SER A 161 -5.32 -3.66 -46.15
C SER A 161 -6.47 -3.19 -47.05
N GLY A 162 -6.80 -1.90 -47.05
CA GLY A 162 -7.95 -1.34 -47.71
C GLY A 162 -9.29 -1.89 -47.21
N PHE A 163 -9.34 -2.34 -45.95
CA PHE A 163 -10.61 -2.70 -45.33
C PHE A 163 -11.42 -1.44 -45.04
N ASP A 164 -12.76 -1.55 -45.05
CA ASP A 164 -13.64 -0.43 -44.78
C ASP A 164 -13.53 0.14 -43.38
N ARG A 165 -13.12 -0.75 -42.40
CA ARG A 165 -12.90 -0.41 -41.01
C ARG A 165 -11.75 -1.22 -40.44
N VAL A 166 -10.87 -0.54 -39.71
CA VAL A 166 -9.83 -1.16 -38.89
C VAL A 166 -9.92 -0.55 -37.49
N VAL A 167 -10.09 -1.37 -36.49
CA VAL A 167 -10.11 -0.95 -35.07
C VAL A 167 -8.99 -1.62 -34.30
N VAL A 168 -8.44 -0.91 -33.34
CA VAL A 168 -7.66 -1.51 -32.26
C VAL A 168 -8.60 -1.70 -31.09
N TYR A 169 -8.79 -2.95 -30.73
CA TYR A 169 -9.71 -3.42 -29.71
C TYR A 169 -8.89 -3.91 -28.51
N ARG A 170 -9.09 -3.33 -27.34
CA ARG A 170 -8.37 -3.67 -26.11
C ARG A 170 -9.28 -4.43 -25.17
N PHE A 171 -8.79 -5.50 -24.54
CA PHE A 171 -9.47 -6.17 -23.44
C PHE A 171 -9.17 -5.48 -22.11
N ASP A 172 -10.18 -5.31 -21.28
CA ASP A 172 -10.05 -4.86 -19.89
C ASP A 172 -9.91 -6.05 -18.92
N ASP A 173 -9.79 -5.73 -17.63
CA ASP A 173 -9.61 -6.75 -16.58
C ASP A 173 -10.84 -7.64 -16.37
N ASP A 174 -12.02 -7.20 -16.80
CA ASP A 174 -13.28 -7.96 -16.76
C ASP A 174 -13.53 -8.71 -18.08
N ASP A 175 -12.52 -8.79 -18.96
CA ASP A 175 -12.57 -9.41 -20.28
C ASP A 175 -13.55 -8.74 -21.26
N HIS A 176 -14.06 -7.54 -20.93
CA HIS A 176 -14.80 -6.71 -21.90
C HIS A 176 -13.83 -6.07 -22.88
N GLY A 177 -14.29 -5.74 -24.05
CA GLY A 177 -13.47 -5.07 -25.02
C GLY A 177 -13.87 -3.64 -25.27
N GLU A 178 -12.89 -2.79 -25.47
CA GLU A 178 -13.03 -1.36 -25.81
C GLU A 178 -12.38 -1.07 -27.16
N VAL A 179 -13.04 -0.33 -28.03
CA VAL A 179 -12.42 0.20 -29.25
C VAL A 179 -11.60 1.45 -28.90
N VAL A 180 -10.28 1.27 -28.73
CA VAL A 180 -9.35 2.34 -28.33
C VAL A 180 -8.83 3.16 -29.51
N SER A 181 -8.99 2.66 -30.74
CA SER A 181 -8.63 3.39 -31.98
C SER A 181 -9.43 2.85 -33.16
N GLU A 182 -9.72 3.71 -34.13
CA GLU A 182 -10.48 3.39 -35.33
C GLU A 182 -9.99 4.18 -36.56
N ALA A 183 -9.78 3.47 -37.66
CA ALA A 183 -9.69 4.04 -39.00
C ALA A 183 -10.80 3.44 -39.87
N ARG A 184 -11.65 4.27 -40.52
CA ARG A 184 -12.84 3.81 -41.22
C ARG A 184 -13.19 4.64 -42.44
N ALA A 185 -13.95 4.06 -43.35
CA ALA A 185 -14.59 4.79 -44.43
C ALA A 185 -15.58 5.85 -43.87
N ALA A 186 -15.67 6.99 -44.53
CA ALA A 186 -16.39 8.17 -44.03
C ALA A 186 -17.91 7.91 -43.82
N ASP A 187 -18.49 6.97 -44.57
CA ASP A 187 -19.92 6.62 -44.54
C ASP A 187 -20.28 5.59 -43.44
N LEU A 188 -19.30 5.05 -42.71
CA LEU A 188 -19.55 4.11 -41.62
C LEU A 188 -19.78 4.84 -40.28
N PRO A 189 -20.70 4.36 -39.41
CA PRO A 189 -20.84 4.90 -38.05
C PRO A 189 -19.60 4.64 -37.24
N PRO A 190 -19.22 5.54 -36.28
CA PRO A 190 -18.03 5.35 -35.43
C PRO A 190 -18.25 4.27 -34.38
N TYR A 191 -17.17 3.49 -34.11
CA TYR A 191 -17.10 2.54 -33.02
C TYR A 191 -16.11 2.98 -31.93
N LEU A 192 -15.33 4.03 -32.19
CA LEU A 192 -14.36 4.55 -31.21
C LEU A 192 -15.01 4.82 -29.84
N GLY A 193 -14.46 4.25 -28.80
CA GLY A 193 -14.98 4.37 -27.43
C GLY A 193 -16.16 3.46 -27.10
N LEU A 194 -16.62 2.61 -28.04
CA LEU A 194 -17.64 1.62 -27.74
C LEU A 194 -17.04 0.42 -26.99
N HIS A 195 -17.79 -0.07 -26.01
CA HIS A 195 -17.49 -1.28 -25.27
C HIS A 195 -18.34 -2.45 -25.77
N PHE A 196 -17.78 -3.62 -25.71
CA PHE A 196 -18.40 -4.89 -26.11
C PHE A 196 -18.22 -5.89 -24.96
N PRO A 197 -19.29 -6.61 -24.56
CA PRO A 197 -19.20 -7.55 -23.45
C PRO A 197 -18.33 -8.79 -23.79
N GLU A 198 -17.84 -9.45 -22.77
CA GLU A 198 -17.06 -10.70 -22.87
C GLU A 198 -17.72 -11.77 -23.78
N SER A 199 -19.05 -11.82 -23.78
CA SER A 199 -19.83 -12.77 -24.59
C SER A 199 -19.63 -12.64 -26.09
N ASP A 200 -19.22 -11.46 -26.60
CA ASP A 200 -18.99 -11.24 -28.03
C ASP A 200 -17.69 -11.90 -28.53
N ILE A 201 -16.69 -12.02 -27.65
CA ILE A 201 -15.46 -12.79 -27.91
C ILE A 201 -15.20 -13.73 -26.71
N PRO A 202 -15.86 -14.90 -26.67
CA PRO A 202 -15.83 -15.78 -25.51
C PRO A 202 -14.42 -16.36 -25.27
N ARG A 203 -14.18 -16.85 -24.05
CA ARG A 203 -12.87 -17.29 -23.55
C ARG A 203 -12.15 -18.26 -24.51
N GLN A 204 -12.85 -19.26 -25.08
CA GLN A 204 -12.24 -20.20 -26.01
C GLN A 204 -11.76 -19.52 -27.31
N ALA A 205 -12.46 -18.46 -27.77
CA ALA A 205 -12.01 -17.70 -28.94
C ALA A 205 -10.75 -16.87 -28.58
N ARG A 206 -10.73 -16.24 -27.39
CA ARG A 206 -9.55 -15.51 -26.91
C ARG A 206 -8.33 -16.42 -26.77
N GLU A 207 -8.50 -17.67 -26.30
CA GLU A 207 -7.41 -18.64 -26.23
C GLU A 207 -6.86 -18.97 -27.63
N LEU A 208 -7.72 -19.08 -28.65
CA LEU A 208 -7.27 -19.26 -30.02
C LEU A 208 -6.53 -18.03 -30.58
N TYR A 209 -6.97 -16.82 -30.26
CA TYR A 209 -6.26 -15.58 -30.61
C TYR A 209 -4.90 -15.49 -29.91
N ARG A 210 -4.77 -16.03 -28.69
CA ARG A 210 -3.50 -16.11 -27.99
C ARG A 210 -2.50 -17.04 -28.68
N ARG A 211 -2.97 -18.12 -29.30
CA ARG A 211 -2.13 -19.10 -30.01
C ARG A 211 -1.85 -18.70 -31.46
N ASN A 212 -2.83 -18.09 -32.12
CA ASN A 212 -2.75 -17.72 -33.53
C ASN A 212 -2.69 -16.20 -33.68
N TRP A 213 -1.60 -15.71 -34.28
CA TRP A 213 -1.40 -14.28 -34.47
C TRP A 213 -2.37 -13.65 -35.45
N ILE A 214 -2.90 -14.42 -36.40
CA ILE A 214 -3.79 -13.91 -37.41
C ILE A 214 -4.96 -14.86 -37.66
N ARG A 215 -6.12 -14.29 -37.93
CA ARG A 215 -7.33 -14.99 -38.36
C ARG A 215 -7.92 -14.24 -39.54
N ALA A 216 -8.24 -14.95 -40.63
CA ALA A 216 -8.81 -14.38 -41.84
C ALA A 216 -10.11 -15.10 -42.22
N ILE A 217 -11.11 -14.32 -42.59
CA ILE A 217 -12.42 -14.78 -43.08
C ILE A 217 -12.71 -13.98 -44.37
N PRO A 218 -12.33 -14.46 -45.57
CA PRO A 218 -12.49 -13.72 -46.81
C PRO A 218 -13.94 -13.53 -47.25
N ASP A 219 -14.81 -14.41 -46.81
CA ASP A 219 -16.26 -14.33 -47.14
C ASP A 219 -17.07 -15.03 -46.05
N GLN A 220 -17.86 -14.32 -45.25
CA GLN A 220 -18.71 -14.92 -44.20
C GLN A 220 -19.85 -15.79 -44.75
N ARG A 221 -20.14 -15.74 -46.07
CA ARG A 221 -21.19 -16.53 -46.71
C ARG A 221 -20.66 -17.84 -47.27
N TYR A 222 -19.42 -18.23 -47.00
CA TYR A 222 -18.85 -19.47 -47.47
C TYR A 222 -19.62 -20.70 -46.98
N ARG A 223 -19.56 -21.78 -47.74
CA ARG A 223 -20.00 -23.11 -47.29
C ARG A 223 -18.81 -23.84 -46.72
N PRO A 224 -18.89 -24.35 -45.49
CA PRO A 224 -17.79 -25.15 -44.89
C PRO A 224 -17.51 -26.37 -45.73
N VAL A 225 -16.23 -26.67 -45.96
CA VAL A 225 -15.76 -27.84 -46.67
C VAL A 225 -15.41 -28.91 -45.64
N PRO A 226 -16.11 -30.04 -45.58
CA PRO A 226 -15.88 -31.09 -44.60
C PRO A 226 -14.52 -31.80 -44.80
N LEU A 227 -13.99 -32.34 -43.70
CA LEU A 227 -12.88 -33.26 -43.75
C LEU A 227 -13.33 -34.68 -44.05
N VAL A 228 -12.55 -35.42 -44.86
CA VAL A 228 -12.79 -36.80 -45.28
C VAL A 228 -11.60 -37.66 -44.87
N PRO A 229 -11.79 -38.71 -44.08
CA PRO A 229 -12.99 -39.04 -43.32
C PRO A 229 -13.24 -37.99 -42.20
N PRO A 230 -14.45 -37.92 -41.58
CA PRO A 230 -14.75 -36.90 -40.56
C PRO A 230 -13.96 -37.08 -39.25
N LEU A 231 -13.51 -38.30 -38.96
CA LEU A 231 -12.70 -38.59 -37.77
C LEU A 231 -11.34 -39.12 -38.19
N ARG A 232 -10.33 -38.89 -37.41
CA ARG A 232 -8.97 -39.42 -37.62
C ARG A 232 -8.99 -40.96 -37.60
N PRO A 233 -8.39 -41.64 -38.58
CA PRO A 233 -8.37 -43.10 -38.63
C PRO A 233 -7.55 -43.78 -37.53
N ASP A 234 -6.57 -43.09 -36.98
CA ASP A 234 -5.66 -43.57 -35.94
C ASP A 234 -6.26 -43.55 -34.53
N SER A 235 -7.01 -42.48 -34.19
CA SER A 235 -7.51 -42.22 -32.84
C SER A 235 -9.04 -42.28 -32.71
N GLY A 236 -9.76 -42.21 -33.82
CA GLY A 236 -11.23 -42.07 -33.82
C GLY A 236 -11.71 -40.73 -33.31
N ALA A 237 -10.82 -39.77 -33.04
CA ALA A 237 -11.13 -38.43 -32.58
C ALA A 237 -11.25 -37.43 -33.75
N PRO A 238 -11.96 -36.32 -33.60
CA PRO A 238 -11.92 -35.22 -34.56
C PRO A 238 -10.52 -34.61 -34.65
N LEU A 239 -10.12 -34.08 -35.80
CA LEU A 239 -8.85 -33.40 -35.99
C LEU A 239 -8.88 -32.03 -35.32
N ASP A 240 -7.91 -31.77 -34.44
CA ASP A 240 -7.70 -30.45 -33.86
C ASP A 240 -7.05 -29.51 -34.88
N LEU A 241 -7.81 -28.50 -35.30
CA LEU A 241 -7.41 -27.47 -36.25
C LEU A 241 -6.96 -26.17 -35.57
N THR A 242 -6.57 -26.22 -34.29
CA THR A 242 -6.07 -25.05 -33.57
C THR A 242 -5.06 -24.22 -34.36
N PRO A 243 -3.98 -24.77 -34.95
CA PRO A 243 -3.00 -23.98 -35.69
C PRO A 243 -3.45 -23.60 -37.11
N ALA A 244 -4.51 -24.21 -37.63
CA ALA A 244 -4.90 -24.05 -39.02
C ALA A 244 -5.59 -22.70 -39.30
N LEU A 245 -5.11 -22.01 -40.33
CA LEU A 245 -5.69 -20.74 -40.82
C LEU A 245 -7.00 -20.97 -41.56
N LEU A 246 -7.11 -22.07 -42.32
CA LEU A 246 -8.29 -22.49 -43.08
C LEU A 246 -9.42 -23.03 -42.19
N ARG A 247 -9.16 -23.30 -40.89
CA ARG A 247 -10.17 -23.78 -39.94
C ARG A 247 -11.50 -23.05 -40.13
N SER A 248 -12.60 -23.79 -40.27
CA SER A 248 -13.95 -23.21 -40.36
C SER A 248 -14.31 -22.41 -39.11
N VAL A 249 -15.13 -21.42 -39.27
CA VAL A 249 -15.56 -20.48 -38.22
C VAL A 249 -16.88 -20.97 -37.65
N SER A 250 -17.10 -20.76 -36.36
CA SER A 250 -18.40 -21.02 -35.73
C SER A 250 -19.55 -20.36 -36.48
N PRO A 251 -20.65 -21.06 -36.76
CA PRO A 251 -21.85 -20.47 -37.40
C PRO A 251 -22.40 -19.24 -36.62
N VAL A 252 -22.26 -19.25 -35.29
CA VAL A 252 -22.66 -18.12 -34.43
C VAL A 252 -21.81 -16.87 -34.74
N HIS A 253 -20.52 -17.03 -34.96
CA HIS A 253 -19.67 -15.90 -35.33
C HIS A 253 -19.92 -15.40 -36.74
N LEU A 254 -20.25 -16.28 -37.71
CA LEU A 254 -20.63 -15.89 -39.05
C LEU A 254 -21.96 -15.09 -39.05
N GLU A 255 -22.94 -15.48 -38.22
CA GLU A 255 -24.17 -14.75 -38.01
C GLU A 255 -23.90 -13.38 -37.34
N TYR A 256 -23.01 -13.32 -36.37
CA TYR A 256 -22.58 -12.08 -35.74
C TYR A 256 -21.97 -11.10 -36.75
N MET A 257 -21.09 -11.58 -37.65
CA MET A 257 -20.53 -10.76 -38.71
C MET A 257 -21.63 -10.26 -39.68
N ALA A 258 -22.59 -11.11 -40.03
CA ALA A 258 -23.73 -10.73 -40.88
C ALA A 258 -24.57 -9.63 -40.24
N ASN A 259 -24.84 -9.73 -38.93
CA ASN A 259 -25.59 -8.72 -38.18
C ASN A 259 -24.85 -7.38 -38.11
N MET A 260 -23.50 -7.39 -38.07
CA MET A 260 -22.65 -6.19 -38.18
C MET A 260 -22.54 -5.63 -39.61
N GLY A 261 -23.09 -6.30 -40.61
CA GLY A 261 -22.91 -5.92 -42.02
C GLY A 261 -21.51 -6.16 -42.57
N VAL A 262 -20.71 -7.06 -41.93
CA VAL A 262 -19.34 -7.38 -42.30
C VAL A 262 -19.33 -8.68 -43.07
N GLN A 263 -18.86 -8.65 -44.34
CA GLN A 263 -18.74 -9.85 -45.18
C GLN A 263 -17.32 -10.46 -45.12
N ALA A 264 -16.29 -9.65 -44.99
CA ALA A 264 -14.93 -10.15 -44.81
C ALA A 264 -14.31 -9.57 -43.54
N SER A 265 -13.55 -10.39 -42.81
CA SER A 265 -12.91 -9.97 -41.55
C SER A 265 -11.49 -10.56 -41.45
N MET A 266 -10.58 -9.74 -40.90
CA MET A 266 -9.24 -10.15 -40.51
C MET A 266 -8.97 -9.63 -39.11
N SER A 267 -8.47 -10.50 -38.22
CA SER A 267 -8.04 -10.12 -36.88
C SER A 267 -6.57 -10.45 -36.68
N VAL A 268 -5.81 -9.53 -36.12
CA VAL A 268 -4.41 -9.71 -35.74
C VAL A 268 -4.30 -9.56 -34.23
N SER A 269 -3.69 -10.53 -33.57
CA SER A 269 -3.53 -10.55 -32.12
C SER A 269 -2.46 -9.56 -31.67
N LEU A 270 -2.72 -8.88 -30.55
CA LEU A 270 -1.77 -8.05 -29.84
C LEU A 270 -1.46 -8.75 -28.52
N LEU A 271 -0.26 -9.27 -28.38
CA LEU A 271 0.17 -10.07 -27.23
C LEU A 271 1.25 -9.33 -26.44
N VAL A 272 0.99 -9.11 -25.14
CA VAL A 272 1.96 -8.53 -24.22
C VAL A 272 2.20 -9.54 -23.09
N ASP A 273 3.46 -9.90 -22.85
CA ASP A 273 3.87 -10.89 -21.85
C ASP A 273 3.10 -12.23 -21.94
N GLY A 274 2.80 -12.67 -23.18
CA GLY A 274 2.06 -13.90 -23.45
C GLY A 274 0.56 -13.84 -23.19
N ARG A 275 0.03 -12.65 -22.81
CA ARG A 275 -1.40 -12.40 -22.63
C ARG A 275 -1.96 -11.68 -23.84
N LEU A 276 -3.22 -11.96 -24.14
CA LEU A 276 -3.95 -11.24 -25.19
C LEU A 276 -4.36 -9.85 -24.67
N TRP A 277 -3.58 -8.82 -25.05
CA TRP A 277 -3.85 -7.44 -24.72
C TRP A 277 -5.00 -6.88 -25.54
N GLY A 278 -5.08 -7.28 -26.82
CA GLY A 278 -6.09 -6.77 -27.73
C GLY A 278 -6.01 -7.40 -29.11
N LEU A 279 -6.78 -6.84 -30.03
CA LEU A 279 -6.85 -7.25 -31.43
C LEU A 279 -6.78 -6.02 -32.34
N ILE A 280 -6.07 -6.14 -33.46
CA ILE A 280 -6.35 -5.29 -34.63
C ILE A 280 -7.44 -6.02 -35.43
N SER A 281 -8.66 -5.49 -35.40
CA SER A 281 -9.82 -6.10 -36.07
C SER A 281 -10.20 -5.31 -37.32
N CYS A 282 -10.21 -5.97 -38.46
CA CYS A 282 -10.51 -5.41 -39.76
C CYS A 282 -11.85 -5.97 -40.24
N GLY A 283 -12.74 -5.09 -40.74
CA GLY A 283 -14.05 -5.44 -41.30
C GLY A 283 -14.26 -4.80 -42.66
N HIS A 284 -14.82 -5.59 -43.60
CA HIS A 284 -15.15 -5.13 -44.94
C HIS A 284 -16.57 -5.56 -45.32
N ARG A 285 -17.32 -4.70 -46.03
CA ARG A 285 -18.73 -4.92 -46.41
C ARG A 285 -18.91 -5.92 -47.56
N GLN A 286 -17.85 -6.22 -48.26
CA GLN A 286 -17.87 -7.17 -49.40
C GLN A 286 -16.86 -8.29 -49.17
N ARG A 287 -17.04 -9.40 -49.89
CA ARG A 287 -16.02 -10.44 -49.99
C ARG A 287 -14.68 -9.82 -50.35
N ARG A 288 -13.61 -10.18 -49.61
CA ARG A 288 -12.27 -9.64 -49.84
C ARG A 288 -11.25 -10.74 -49.75
N PRO A 289 -10.54 -11.05 -50.83
CA PRO A 289 -9.35 -11.91 -50.77
C PRO A 289 -8.29 -11.30 -49.88
N MET A 290 -7.60 -12.15 -49.15
CA MET A 290 -6.51 -11.74 -48.23
C MET A 290 -5.24 -12.47 -48.59
N PRO A 291 -4.47 -11.94 -49.59
CA PRO A 291 -3.20 -12.55 -50.02
C PRO A 291 -2.26 -12.78 -48.84
N TYR A 292 -1.43 -13.79 -49.00
CA TYR A 292 -0.45 -14.10 -47.96
C TYR A 292 0.43 -12.90 -47.55
N ARG A 293 0.93 -12.15 -48.55
CA ARG A 293 1.76 -10.97 -48.29
C ARG A 293 1.08 -9.97 -47.37
N LEU A 294 -0.20 -9.72 -47.61
CA LEU A 294 -1.00 -8.83 -46.76
C LEU A 294 -1.11 -9.36 -45.34
N ARG A 295 -1.46 -10.66 -45.21
CA ARG A 295 -1.58 -11.30 -43.89
C ARG A 295 -0.27 -11.26 -43.10
N THR A 296 0.85 -11.61 -43.75
CA THR A 296 2.18 -11.58 -43.15
C THR A 296 2.60 -10.17 -42.72
N ALA A 297 2.30 -9.18 -43.57
CA ALA A 297 2.59 -7.80 -43.23
C ALA A 297 1.78 -7.32 -42.01
N CYS A 298 0.48 -7.61 -41.97
CA CYS A 298 -0.36 -7.28 -40.82
C CYS A 298 0.07 -8.05 -39.55
N GLU A 299 0.47 -9.31 -39.68
CA GLU A 299 1.05 -10.09 -38.56
C GLU A 299 2.36 -9.46 -38.07
N THR A 300 3.24 -9.05 -38.97
CA THR A 300 4.51 -8.38 -38.60
C THR A 300 4.24 -7.07 -37.85
N ILE A 301 3.28 -6.28 -38.33
CA ILE A 301 2.82 -5.09 -37.62
C ILE A 301 2.29 -5.44 -36.24
N GLY A 302 1.42 -6.47 -36.13
CA GLY A 302 0.87 -6.91 -34.84
C GLY A 302 1.96 -7.30 -33.84
N ARG A 303 2.99 -8.02 -34.30
CA ARG A 303 4.17 -8.38 -33.47
C ARG A 303 4.97 -7.18 -33.03
N LEU A 304 5.24 -6.23 -33.93
CA LEU A 304 5.95 -4.98 -33.62
C LEU A 304 5.16 -4.16 -32.58
N VAL A 305 3.88 -3.96 -32.84
CA VAL A 305 2.98 -3.18 -31.95
C VAL A 305 2.88 -3.86 -30.57
N SER A 306 2.80 -5.19 -30.51
CA SER A 306 2.80 -5.93 -29.25
C SER A 306 4.06 -5.68 -28.42
N LEU A 307 5.24 -5.73 -29.04
CA LEU A 307 6.51 -5.42 -28.37
C LEU A 307 6.55 -3.97 -27.88
N GLN A 308 6.07 -3.06 -28.69
CA GLN A 308 6.09 -1.63 -28.36
C GLN A 308 5.10 -1.27 -27.25
N ILE A 309 3.90 -1.88 -27.23
CA ILE A 309 2.94 -1.76 -26.13
C ILE A 309 3.60 -2.21 -24.82
N GLY A 310 4.25 -3.38 -24.82
CA GLY A 310 4.95 -3.89 -23.61
C GLY A 310 6.07 -2.96 -23.14
N ALA A 311 6.86 -2.42 -24.07
CA ALA A 311 7.91 -1.46 -23.75
C ALA A 311 7.36 -0.17 -23.15
N LEU A 312 6.31 0.42 -23.77
CA LEU A 312 5.68 1.64 -23.27
C LEU A 312 5.01 1.45 -21.92
N GLN A 313 4.34 0.31 -21.69
CA GLN A 313 3.75 -0.01 -20.39
C GLN A 313 4.84 -0.17 -19.31
N THR A 314 5.96 -0.81 -19.65
CA THR A 314 7.09 -0.96 -18.72
C THR A 314 7.70 0.40 -18.35
N LEU A 315 7.92 1.27 -19.32
CA LEU A 315 8.43 2.64 -19.09
C LEU A 315 7.48 3.46 -18.21
N GLU A 316 6.18 3.38 -18.47
CA GLU A 316 5.18 4.08 -17.66
C GLU A 316 5.13 3.56 -16.22
N LEU A 317 5.21 2.23 -16.03
CA LEU A 317 5.32 1.63 -14.69
C LEU A 317 6.58 2.11 -13.97
N GLN A 318 7.74 2.14 -14.64
CA GLN A 318 9.00 2.64 -14.07
C GLN A 318 8.92 4.12 -13.70
N ARG A 319 8.25 4.95 -14.54
CA ARG A 319 8.03 6.36 -14.25
C ARG A 319 7.18 6.53 -12.99
N ILE A 320 6.06 5.81 -12.91
CA ILE A 320 5.16 5.82 -11.74
C ILE A 320 5.92 5.35 -10.49
N GLU A 321 6.70 4.30 -10.58
CA GLU A 321 7.52 3.79 -9.47
C GLU A 321 8.56 4.81 -8.98
N SER A 322 9.22 5.50 -9.93
CA SER A 322 10.21 6.55 -9.59
C SER A 322 9.55 7.74 -8.87
N GLU A 323 8.40 8.20 -9.37
CA GLU A 323 7.62 9.27 -8.74
C GLU A 323 7.13 8.86 -7.35
N ARG A 324 6.59 7.64 -7.22
CA ARG A 324 6.15 7.06 -5.94
C ARG A 324 7.30 6.90 -4.93
N SER A 325 8.51 6.57 -5.39
CA SER A 325 9.69 6.49 -4.50
C SER A 325 10.04 7.82 -3.86
N GLY A 326 9.87 8.94 -4.58
CA GLY A 326 10.02 10.29 -4.04
C GLY A 326 8.96 10.60 -2.98
N THR A 327 7.71 10.32 -3.31
CA THR A 327 6.55 10.46 -2.42
C THR A 327 6.72 9.62 -1.15
N MET A 328 7.10 8.36 -1.28
CA MET A 328 7.34 7.44 -0.15
C MET A 328 8.44 7.97 0.78
N ARG A 329 9.56 8.46 0.24
CA ARG A 329 10.64 9.03 1.07
C ARG A 329 10.17 10.22 1.89
N ALA A 330 9.37 11.11 1.31
CA ALA A 330 8.82 12.26 2.03
C ALA A 330 7.91 11.83 3.19
N LEU A 331 7.05 10.83 2.97
CA LEU A 331 6.16 10.29 4.01
C LEU A 331 6.93 9.55 5.11
N VAL A 332 7.92 8.74 4.76
CA VAL A 332 8.77 8.03 5.75
C VAL A 332 9.55 9.03 6.61
N GLU A 333 10.04 10.12 6.02
CA GLU A 333 10.71 11.18 6.78
C GLU A 333 9.73 11.88 7.73
N ALA A 334 8.50 12.15 7.29
CA ALA A 334 7.45 12.70 8.15
C ALA A 334 7.11 11.76 9.34
N LEU A 335 7.06 10.44 9.10
CA LEU A 335 6.90 9.45 10.16
C LEU A 335 8.05 9.51 11.17
N ARG A 336 9.29 9.69 10.71
CA ARG A 336 10.48 9.79 11.59
C ARG A 336 10.51 11.06 12.41
N GLN A 337 10.04 12.17 11.87
CA GLN A 337 10.04 13.47 12.56
C GLN A 337 8.86 13.67 13.51
N ALA A 338 7.82 12.88 13.41
CA ALA A 338 6.62 12.95 14.25
C ALA A 338 6.98 12.78 15.74
N LYS A 339 6.45 13.64 16.63
CA LYS A 339 6.80 13.65 18.06
C LYS A 339 5.79 12.92 18.93
N GLU A 340 4.50 13.06 18.65
CA GLU A 340 3.41 12.54 19.48
C GLU A 340 3.15 11.05 19.20
N HIS A 341 2.74 10.74 18.01
CA HIS A 341 2.55 9.37 17.50
C HIS A 341 3.10 9.25 16.07
N VAL A 342 3.37 8.03 15.63
CA VAL A 342 4.10 7.80 14.37
C VAL A 342 3.43 8.42 13.14
N LEU A 343 2.10 8.48 13.07
CA LEU A 343 1.35 9.04 11.94
C LEU A 343 1.16 10.57 12.01
N ALA A 344 1.48 11.23 13.13
CA ALA A 344 1.19 12.66 13.34
C ALA A 344 1.87 13.60 12.33
N GLY A 345 2.96 13.15 11.71
CA GLY A 345 3.68 13.94 10.71
C GLY A 345 3.08 13.88 9.30
N LEU A 346 2.24 12.88 8.99
CA LEU A 346 1.72 12.65 7.64
C LEU A 346 0.88 13.82 7.08
N PRO A 347 -0.04 14.44 7.84
CA PRO A 347 -0.85 15.55 7.31
C PRO A 347 -0.02 16.75 6.85
N ALA A 348 1.18 16.96 7.40
CA ALA A 348 2.07 18.04 6.97
C ALA A 348 2.62 17.83 5.55
N GLN A 349 2.59 16.59 5.04
CA GLN A 349 2.98 16.19 3.69
C GLN A 349 1.72 15.92 2.83
N ALA A 350 0.80 16.88 2.82
CA ALA A 350 -0.53 16.73 2.21
C ALA A 350 -0.49 16.20 0.77
N GLY A 351 0.35 16.77 -0.08
CA GLY A 351 0.51 16.31 -1.48
C GLY A 351 0.97 14.87 -1.55
N ALA A 352 2.07 14.53 -0.87
CA ALA A 352 2.61 13.18 -0.86
C ALA A 352 1.61 12.15 -0.28
N LEU A 353 0.85 12.55 0.75
CA LEU A 353 -0.16 11.68 1.37
C LEU A 353 -1.32 11.37 0.41
N LEU A 354 -1.72 12.30 -0.44
CA LEU A 354 -2.73 12.08 -1.46
C LEU A 354 -2.19 11.32 -2.66
N ASP A 355 -1.00 11.69 -3.13
CA ASP A 355 -0.40 11.14 -4.35
C ASP A 355 -0.02 9.65 -4.21
N ILE A 356 0.36 9.19 -3.00
CA ILE A 356 0.77 7.79 -2.79
C ILE A 356 -0.31 6.79 -3.17
N ALA A 357 -1.57 7.18 -3.04
CA ALA A 357 -2.73 6.38 -3.38
C ALA A 357 -3.63 7.09 -4.40
N ALA A 358 -3.12 8.06 -5.17
CA ALA A 358 -3.87 8.85 -6.15
C ALA A 358 -5.28 9.23 -5.64
N ALA A 359 -5.38 9.69 -4.39
CA ALA A 359 -6.61 10.01 -3.69
C ALA A 359 -6.93 11.51 -3.75
N THR A 360 -8.19 11.89 -3.59
CA THR A 360 -8.60 13.29 -3.50
C THR A 360 -8.71 13.80 -2.07
N GLY A 361 -8.75 12.89 -1.11
CA GLY A 361 -8.75 13.16 0.32
C GLY A 361 -8.08 12.06 1.11
N ALA A 362 -7.52 12.41 2.26
CA ALA A 362 -6.99 11.45 3.23
C ALA A 362 -7.24 11.94 4.65
N ALA A 363 -7.45 11.02 5.57
CA ALA A 363 -7.61 11.31 6.99
C ALA A 363 -6.70 10.42 7.84
N VAL A 364 -5.98 11.02 8.76
CA VAL A 364 -5.19 10.35 9.79
C VAL A 364 -6.00 10.32 11.06
N VAL A 365 -6.25 9.13 11.61
CA VAL A 365 -7.03 8.93 12.84
C VAL A 365 -6.11 8.37 13.93
N SER A 366 -6.10 9.02 15.09
CA SER A 366 -5.38 8.57 16.28
C SER A 366 -6.28 8.67 17.51
N GLY A 367 -6.74 7.51 18.00
CA GLY A 367 -7.80 7.47 19.01
C GLY A 367 -9.10 8.10 18.49
N GLU A 368 -9.54 9.20 19.10
CA GLU A 368 -10.71 9.99 18.68
C GLU A 368 -10.33 11.25 17.87
N THR A 369 -9.05 11.49 17.65
CA THR A 369 -8.57 12.68 16.90
C THR A 369 -8.48 12.35 15.42
N VAL A 370 -9.10 13.20 14.60
CA VAL A 370 -9.08 13.13 13.14
C VAL A 370 -8.30 14.33 12.60
N THR A 371 -7.42 14.09 11.65
CA THR A 371 -6.73 15.13 10.88
C THR A 371 -6.92 14.87 9.41
N SER A 372 -7.71 15.68 8.75
CA SER A 372 -8.13 15.53 7.36
C SER A 372 -7.31 16.38 6.40
N VAL A 373 -7.06 15.86 5.19
CA VAL A 373 -6.32 16.52 4.11
C VAL A 373 -7.10 16.33 2.80
N GLY A 374 -7.30 17.38 2.02
CA GLY A 374 -8.05 17.33 0.77
C GLY A 374 -9.57 17.22 1.00
N ARG A 375 -10.26 16.50 0.10
CA ARG A 375 -11.73 16.31 0.18
C ARG A 375 -12.05 15.07 0.99
N CYS A 376 -12.48 15.28 2.23
CA CYS A 376 -12.84 14.22 3.17
C CYS A 376 -14.30 14.34 3.61
N PRO A 377 -14.93 13.25 4.08
CA PRO A 377 -16.13 13.34 4.91
C PRO A 377 -15.86 14.13 6.21
N ASP A 378 -16.92 14.48 6.94
CA ASP A 378 -16.78 15.08 8.26
C ASP A 378 -16.13 14.13 9.28
N ASP A 379 -15.58 14.69 10.35
CA ASP A 379 -14.79 13.95 11.34
C ASP A 379 -15.57 12.80 12.00
N VAL A 380 -16.88 12.97 12.23
CA VAL A 380 -17.73 11.93 12.83
C VAL A 380 -17.86 10.74 11.88
N THR A 381 -18.05 11.04 10.60
CA THR A 381 -18.11 10.02 9.54
C THR A 381 -16.77 9.33 9.35
N VAL A 382 -15.66 10.08 9.37
CA VAL A 382 -14.30 9.50 9.29
C VAL A 382 -14.03 8.56 10.46
N LEU A 383 -14.43 8.92 11.68
CA LEU A 383 -14.34 8.05 12.85
C LEU A 383 -15.16 6.77 12.67
N ALA A 384 -16.40 6.87 12.21
CA ALA A 384 -17.24 5.71 11.92
C ALA A 384 -16.62 4.79 10.85
N LEU A 385 -16.10 5.36 9.77
CA LEU A 385 -15.37 4.62 8.74
C LEU A 385 -14.10 3.96 9.29
N SER A 386 -13.39 4.64 10.20
CA SER A 386 -12.19 4.07 10.84
C SER A 386 -12.52 2.81 11.65
N HIS A 387 -13.66 2.78 12.34
CA HIS A 387 -14.15 1.59 13.03
C HIS A 387 -14.52 0.46 12.06
N TRP A 388 -15.26 0.79 11.00
CA TRP A 388 -15.65 -0.16 9.95
C TRP A 388 -14.44 -0.82 9.28
N ILE A 389 -13.39 -0.03 8.96
CA ILE A 389 -12.13 -0.55 8.39
C ILE A 389 -11.41 -1.45 9.37
N ARG A 390 -11.32 -1.09 10.65
CA ARG A 390 -10.63 -1.90 11.66
C ARG A 390 -11.28 -3.27 11.85
N GLU A 391 -12.59 -3.35 11.83
CA GLU A 391 -13.31 -4.62 11.94
C GLU A 391 -13.03 -5.55 10.74
N ARG A 392 -12.77 -4.99 9.57
CA ARG A 392 -12.54 -5.71 8.31
C ARG A 392 -11.07 -5.90 7.96
N ALA A 393 -10.18 -5.15 8.60
CA ALA A 393 -8.73 -5.24 8.37
C ALA A 393 -8.20 -6.56 8.92
N GLY A 394 -8.05 -7.55 8.07
CA GLY A 394 -7.38 -8.80 8.43
C GLY A 394 -5.91 -8.59 8.85
N PRO A 395 -5.09 -9.65 8.93
CA PRO A 395 -3.68 -9.57 9.33
C PRO A 395 -2.84 -8.62 8.49
N ALA A 396 -3.21 -8.40 7.23
CA ALA A 396 -2.56 -7.44 6.33
C ALA A 396 -2.74 -5.99 6.78
N GLY A 397 -3.79 -5.68 7.57
CA GLY A 397 -4.08 -4.34 8.06
C GLY A 397 -4.48 -3.36 6.96
N LEU A 398 -4.97 -3.85 5.82
CA LEU A 398 -5.44 -3.07 4.69
C LEU A 398 -6.87 -3.48 4.34
N VAL A 399 -7.70 -2.50 4.01
CA VAL A 399 -9.08 -2.68 3.52
C VAL A 399 -9.33 -1.69 2.40
N SER A 400 -9.95 -2.14 1.32
CA SER A 400 -10.35 -1.24 0.24
C SER A 400 -11.72 -1.61 -0.34
N THR A 401 -12.45 -0.61 -0.77
CA THR A 401 -13.61 -0.73 -1.65
C THR A 401 -13.63 0.44 -2.62
N SER A 402 -14.11 0.20 -3.84
CA SER A 402 -14.33 1.24 -4.85
C SER A 402 -15.82 1.57 -5.04
N GLN A 403 -16.68 1.01 -4.20
CA GLN A 403 -18.14 1.15 -4.30
C GLN A 403 -18.82 1.18 -2.92
N LEU A 404 -18.21 1.90 -1.97
CA LEU A 404 -18.70 2.00 -0.58
C LEU A 404 -20.21 2.30 -0.47
N PRO A 405 -20.79 3.24 -1.26
CA PRO A 405 -22.21 3.53 -1.19
C PRO A 405 -23.12 2.36 -1.61
N LEU A 406 -22.59 1.43 -2.40
CA LEU A 406 -23.31 0.24 -2.86
C LEU A 406 -23.13 -0.94 -1.91
N ASP A 407 -21.92 -1.10 -1.36
CA ASP A 407 -21.60 -2.16 -0.39
C ASP A 407 -22.28 -1.91 0.96
N GLU A 408 -22.40 -0.64 1.35
CA GLU A 408 -22.90 -0.22 2.67
C GLU A 408 -23.91 0.94 2.51
N PRO A 409 -25.20 0.67 2.35
CA PRO A 409 -26.24 1.66 2.06
C PRO A 409 -26.33 2.81 3.08
N GLN A 410 -25.85 2.61 4.33
CA GLN A 410 -25.80 3.67 5.34
C GLN A 410 -24.90 4.85 4.93
N TRP A 411 -23.95 4.65 4.02
CA TRP A 411 -23.06 5.67 3.48
C TRP A 411 -23.37 6.09 2.04
N ALA A 412 -24.60 5.83 1.58
CA ALA A 412 -25.04 6.23 0.22
C ALA A 412 -24.85 7.75 -0.05
N GLY A 413 -24.97 8.59 1.00
CA GLY A 413 -24.75 10.04 0.89
C GLY A 413 -23.29 10.48 0.70
N LEU A 414 -22.33 9.57 0.79
CA LEU A 414 -20.92 9.89 0.65
C LEU A 414 -20.39 9.75 -0.80
N ALA A 415 -21.26 9.43 -1.77
CA ALA A 415 -20.85 9.12 -3.14
C ALA A 415 -19.92 10.18 -3.75
N GLU A 416 -20.22 11.46 -3.58
CA GLU A 416 -19.42 12.57 -4.13
C GLU A 416 -18.02 12.74 -3.52
N VAL A 417 -17.76 12.14 -2.37
CA VAL A 417 -16.51 12.34 -1.61
C VAL A 417 -15.76 11.03 -1.38
N ALA A 418 -16.48 9.94 -1.08
CA ALA A 418 -15.91 8.69 -0.60
C ALA A 418 -16.59 7.45 -1.20
N SER A 419 -16.83 7.44 -2.53
CA SER A 419 -17.25 6.22 -3.22
C SER A 419 -16.18 5.14 -3.16
N GLY A 420 -14.90 5.52 -3.18
CA GLY A 420 -13.77 4.63 -2.92
C GLY A 420 -13.11 4.96 -1.58
N VAL A 421 -12.83 3.92 -0.80
CA VAL A 421 -12.09 4.02 0.46
C VAL A 421 -10.97 2.99 0.47
N LEU A 422 -9.75 3.43 0.81
CA LEU A 422 -8.61 2.57 1.11
C LEU A 422 -8.16 2.90 2.54
N GLY A 423 -8.07 1.90 3.40
CA GLY A 423 -7.70 2.06 4.80
C GLY A 423 -6.45 1.27 5.16
N MET A 424 -5.57 1.91 5.92
CA MET A 424 -4.38 1.32 6.53
C MET A 424 -4.51 1.37 8.05
N VAL A 425 -4.41 0.23 8.71
CA VAL A 425 -4.52 0.10 10.17
C VAL A 425 -3.17 -0.33 10.76
N LEU A 426 -2.72 0.36 11.81
CA LEU A 426 -1.53 -0.01 12.57
C LEU A 426 -1.91 -0.92 13.75
N PRO A 427 -1.06 -1.91 14.09
CA PRO A 427 -1.25 -2.80 15.23
C PRO A 427 -0.83 -2.11 16.54
N THR A 428 -1.43 -0.97 16.85
CA THR A 428 -1.11 -0.17 18.04
C THR A 428 -2.29 -0.17 19.02
N PRO A 429 -2.04 -0.03 20.33
CA PRO A 429 -3.14 0.09 21.32
C PRO A 429 -4.06 1.29 21.06
N LEU A 430 -3.55 2.34 20.43
CA LEU A 430 -4.27 3.59 20.13
C LEU A 430 -5.11 3.53 18.85
N HIS A 431 -5.16 2.37 18.17
CA HIS A 431 -5.95 2.18 16.97
C HIS A 431 -5.70 3.23 15.87
N ASN A 432 -4.43 3.58 15.64
CA ASN A 432 -4.04 4.53 14.62
C ASN A 432 -4.29 3.97 13.22
N CYS A 433 -4.91 4.76 12.35
CA CYS A 433 -5.15 4.38 10.97
C CYS A 433 -5.08 5.61 10.04
N VAL A 434 -4.93 5.32 8.74
CA VAL A 434 -5.04 6.31 7.66
C VAL A 434 -6.09 5.81 6.69
N LEU A 435 -6.98 6.71 6.25
CA LEU A 435 -8.00 6.47 5.25
C LEU A 435 -7.73 7.38 4.06
N TRP A 436 -7.83 6.85 2.85
CA TRP A 436 -7.80 7.59 1.60
C TRP A 436 -9.17 7.52 0.94
N PHE A 437 -9.58 8.62 0.30
CA PHE A 437 -10.89 8.76 -0.30
C PHE A 437 -10.78 9.10 -1.79
N ARG A 438 -11.61 8.44 -2.60
CA ARG A 438 -11.85 8.77 -4.00
C ARG A 438 -13.32 9.07 -4.20
N PRO A 439 -13.67 10.17 -4.89
CA PRO A 439 -15.05 10.49 -5.21
C PRO A 439 -15.66 9.51 -6.21
N GLU A 440 -16.96 9.58 -6.36
CA GLU A 440 -17.66 8.93 -7.46
C GLU A 440 -17.08 9.37 -8.80
N LEU A 441 -16.84 8.38 -9.65
CA LEU A 441 -16.50 8.61 -11.05
C LEU A 441 -17.74 8.29 -11.88
N VAL A 442 -18.55 9.31 -12.17
CA VAL A 442 -19.70 9.14 -13.07
C VAL A 442 -19.18 8.84 -14.47
N GLN A 443 -19.21 7.58 -14.84
CA GLN A 443 -18.82 7.14 -16.18
C GLN A 443 -20.07 6.83 -17.00
N THR A 444 -20.16 7.42 -18.19
CA THR A 444 -21.08 6.98 -19.22
C THR A 444 -20.37 5.94 -20.08
N VAL A 445 -20.59 4.67 -19.83
CA VAL A 445 -20.08 3.60 -20.67
C VAL A 445 -20.99 3.48 -21.89
N SER A 446 -20.40 3.65 -23.07
CA SER A 446 -21.10 3.49 -24.34
C SER A 446 -20.89 2.06 -24.85
N TRP A 447 -21.91 1.24 -24.78
CA TRP A 447 -21.88 -0.13 -25.29
C TRP A 447 -22.28 -0.20 -26.77
N GLY A 448 -21.68 -1.07 -27.54
CA GLY A 448 -22.14 -1.43 -28.88
C GLY A 448 -23.37 -2.33 -28.82
N GLY A 449 -24.51 -1.77 -28.36
CA GLY A 449 -25.77 -2.46 -28.09
C GLY A 449 -25.98 -2.72 -26.59
N ASP A 450 -27.21 -3.00 -26.15
CA ASP A 450 -27.55 -3.28 -24.75
C ASP A 450 -26.82 -4.54 -24.19
N PRO A 451 -25.96 -4.41 -23.23
CA PRO A 451 -25.19 -5.55 -22.69
C PRO A 451 -26.07 -6.55 -21.90
N ASN A 452 -27.25 -6.10 -21.42
CA ASN A 452 -28.15 -6.91 -20.59
C ASN A 452 -29.32 -7.52 -21.38
N LYS A 453 -29.38 -7.32 -22.70
CA LYS A 453 -30.49 -7.87 -23.51
C LYS A 453 -30.38 -9.40 -23.55
N PRO A 454 -31.38 -10.14 -23.07
CA PRO A 454 -31.37 -11.60 -23.17
C PRO A 454 -31.31 -12.00 -24.65
N LEU A 455 -30.47 -12.94 -24.97
CA LEU A 455 -30.39 -13.57 -26.28
C LEU A 455 -31.78 -14.02 -26.71
N ALA A 456 -32.22 -13.65 -27.92
CA ALA A 456 -33.61 -13.84 -28.38
C ALA A 456 -33.99 -15.33 -28.28
N LYS A 457 -35.16 -15.62 -27.71
CA LYS A 457 -35.75 -16.97 -27.72
C LYS A 457 -35.97 -17.42 -29.16
N PRO A 458 -35.74 -18.72 -29.48
CA PRO A 458 -36.05 -19.26 -30.81
C PRO A 458 -37.52 -19.00 -31.15
N GLY A 459 -37.78 -18.52 -32.36
CA GLY A 459 -39.17 -18.41 -32.86
C GLY A 459 -39.86 -19.78 -32.90
N ALA A 460 -41.17 -19.81 -32.85
CA ALA A 460 -42.02 -21.01 -32.73
C ALA A 460 -41.82 -22.07 -33.83
N ASP A 461 -41.02 -21.81 -34.87
CA ASP A 461 -40.80 -22.67 -36.03
C ASP A 461 -39.40 -23.35 -36.05
N ALA A 462 -38.63 -23.31 -34.98
CA ALA A 462 -37.30 -23.95 -34.92
C ALA A 462 -37.44 -25.44 -34.55
N PRO A 463 -36.77 -26.39 -35.29
CA PRO A 463 -36.79 -27.81 -34.92
C PRO A 463 -36.17 -28.01 -33.51
N ALA A 464 -36.74 -28.98 -32.77
CA ALA A 464 -36.57 -29.24 -31.35
C ALA A 464 -35.14 -29.81 -30.97
N HIS A 465 -34.05 -29.31 -31.51
CA HIS A 465 -32.72 -29.63 -31.14
C HIS A 465 -31.98 -28.41 -30.60
N ALA A 466 -31.75 -28.43 -29.31
CA ALA A 466 -30.96 -27.50 -28.47
C ALA A 466 -31.19 -25.99 -28.68
N PRO A 467 -31.36 -25.22 -27.62
CA PRO A 467 -31.47 -23.75 -27.74
C PRO A 467 -30.16 -23.20 -28.30
N ARG A 468 -30.16 -22.77 -29.56
CA ARG A 468 -29.05 -22.03 -30.15
C ARG A 468 -29.08 -20.61 -29.64
N LEU A 469 -28.01 -20.15 -29.03
CA LEU A 469 -27.79 -18.75 -28.73
C LEU A 469 -27.67 -17.98 -30.06
N HIS A 470 -28.52 -16.98 -30.26
CA HIS A 470 -28.42 -16.09 -31.43
C HIS A 470 -27.55 -14.89 -31.04
N PRO A 471 -26.58 -14.50 -31.90
CA PRO A 471 -25.76 -13.34 -31.63
C PRO A 471 -26.58 -12.06 -31.65
N ARG A 472 -26.03 -11.03 -31.05
CA ARG A 472 -26.62 -9.70 -30.94
C ARG A 472 -27.04 -9.16 -32.34
N ARG A 473 -28.21 -8.53 -32.40
CA ARG A 473 -28.80 -7.98 -33.68
C ARG A 473 -28.66 -6.47 -33.80
N SER A 474 -28.40 -5.74 -32.69
CA SER A 474 -28.24 -4.29 -32.70
C SER A 474 -26.91 -3.90 -32.11
N PHE A 475 -26.19 -3.05 -32.83
CA PHE A 475 -24.91 -2.45 -32.45
C PHE A 475 -25.01 -0.93 -32.29
N GLU A 476 -26.24 -0.40 -32.15
CA GLU A 476 -26.46 1.01 -31.84
C GLU A 476 -25.89 1.32 -30.44
N ALA A 477 -25.23 2.48 -30.31
CA ALA A 477 -24.64 2.91 -29.06
C ALA A 477 -25.70 3.00 -27.95
N TRP A 478 -25.53 2.16 -26.92
CA TRP A 478 -26.33 2.17 -25.71
C TRP A 478 -25.51 2.76 -24.55
N LYS A 479 -26.06 3.76 -23.87
CA LYS A 479 -25.36 4.47 -22.82
C LYS A 479 -25.79 3.96 -21.45
N GLN A 480 -24.82 3.48 -20.68
CA GLN A 480 -25.01 3.10 -19.30
C GLN A 480 -24.29 4.10 -18.40
N GLU A 481 -25.04 4.77 -17.54
CA GLU A 481 -24.48 5.62 -16.50
C GLU A 481 -24.18 4.76 -15.28
N VAL A 482 -22.90 4.66 -14.93
CA VAL A 482 -22.44 3.95 -13.73
C VAL A 482 -22.26 4.97 -12.63
N ARG A 483 -23.02 4.80 -11.53
CA ARG A 483 -22.98 5.67 -10.35
C ARG A 483 -22.58 4.88 -9.10
N GLY A 484 -22.15 5.58 -8.04
CA GLY A 484 -21.78 5.00 -6.75
C GLY A 484 -20.44 4.26 -6.75
N ARG A 485 -19.63 4.46 -7.79
CA ARG A 485 -18.31 3.83 -7.93
C ARG A 485 -17.22 4.87 -8.14
N SER A 486 -16.08 4.68 -7.50
CA SER A 486 -14.86 5.44 -7.76
C SER A 486 -13.97 4.74 -8.80
N ALA A 487 -12.86 5.39 -9.18
CA ALA A 487 -11.75 4.66 -9.79
C ALA A 487 -11.30 3.52 -8.87
N ARG A 488 -11.01 2.35 -9.43
CA ARG A 488 -10.55 1.17 -8.67
C ARG A 488 -9.19 1.46 -8.02
N TRP A 489 -8.99 0.90 -6.83
CA TRP A 489 -7.68 0.83 -6.21
C TRP A 489 -6.87 -0.25 -6.92
N ASP A 490 -5.79 0.14 -7.57
CA ASP A 490 -4.95 -0.80 -8.28
C ASP A 490 -3.95 -1.52 -7.34
N ARG A 491 -3.23 -2.49 -7.89
CA ARG A 491 -2.23 -3.24 -7.12
C ARG A 491 -1.12 -2.33 -6.61
N ALA A 492 -0.72 -1.34 -7.40
CA ALA A 492 0.36 -0.44 -7.03
C ALA A 492 -0.05 0.51 -5.90
N ASP A 493 -1.33 0.92 -5.81
CA ASP A 493 -1.88 1.66 -4.66
C ASP A 493 -1.78 0.82 -3.37
N HIS A 494 -2.19 -0.45 -3.45
CA HIS A 494 -2.11 -1.38 -2.30
C HIS A 494 -0.66 -1.63 -1.87
N ASP A 495 0.25 -1.87 -2.80
CA ASP A 495 1.65 -2.14 -2.52
C ASP A 495 2.32 -0.92 -1.86
N ALA A 496 2.05 0.30 -2.35
CA ALA A 496 2.57 1.53 -1.78
C ALA A 496 2.06 1.80 -0.35
N VAL A 497 0.75 1.62 -0.12
CA VAL A 497 0.17 1.78 1.23
C VAL A 497 0.66 0.68 2.19
N ALA A 498 0.86 -0.55 1.70
CA ALA A 498 1.47 -1.63 2.49
C ALA A 498 2.91 -1.33 2.89
N GLU A 499 3.70 -0.71 2.01
CA GLU A 499 5.06 -0.28 2.29
C GLU A 499 5.10 0.86 3.32
N LEU A 500 4.22 1.85 3.19
CA LEU A 500 4.07 2.92 4.18
C LEU A 500 3.70 2.36 5.55
N ARG A 501 2.79 1.38 5.59
CA ARG A 501 2.41 0.68 6.82
C ARG A 501 3.60 -0.03 7.47
N ARG A 502 4.39 -0.77 6.69
CA ARG A 502 5.60 -1.46 7.21
C ARG A 502 6.58 -0.47 7.81
N SER A 503 6.85 0.63 7.09
CA SER A 503 7.73 1.69 7.57
C SER A 503 7.22 2.34 8.86
N ALA A 504 5.91 2.59 8.96
CA ALA A 504 5.31 3.15 10.17
C ALA A 504 5.45 2.21 11.37
N ILE A 505 5.20 0.91 11.19
CA ILE A 505 5.35 -0.11 12.24
C ILE A 505 6.81 -0.21 12.69
N GLU A 506 7.76 -0.24 11.77
CA GLU A 506 9.19 -0.34 12.07
C GLU A 506 9.68 0.87 12.87
N ILE A 507 9.28 2.08 12.47
CA ILE A 507 9.63 3.32 13.17
C ILE A 507 9.01 3.36 14.57
N ASP A 508 7.74 2.95 14.71
CA ASP A 508 7.06 2.94 16.01
C ASP A 508 7.70 1.94 16.97
N LEU A 509 7.99 0.73 16.50
CA LEU A 509 8.69 -0.30 17.27
C LEU A 509 10.10 0.16 17.72
N HIS A 510 10.84 0.78 16.78
CA HIS A 510 12.17 1.31 17.11
C HIS A 510 12.10 2.38 18.21
N ARG A 511 11.13 3.29 18.15
CA ARG A 511 10.91 4.30 19.19
C ARG A 511 10.54 3.68 20.53
N GLN A 512 9.70 2.66 20.54
CA GLN A 512 9.30 1.96 21.74
C GLN A 512 10.52 1.31 22.41
N VAL A 513 11.34 0.60 21.65
CA VAL A 513 12.59 -0.02 22.15
C VAL A 513 13.53 1.04 22.71
N GLN A 514 13.72 2.17 22.03
CA GLN A 514 14.57 3.26 22.52
C GLN A 514 14.05 3.85 23.85
N ARG A 515 12.73 4.05 24.00
CA ARG A 515 12.12 4.53 25.25
C ARG A 515 12.33 3.54 26.39
N GLU A 516 12.16 2.25 26.15
CA GLU A 516 12.41 1.19 27.13
C GLU A 516 13.89 1.14 27.55
N GLN A 517 14.81 1.20 26.59
CA GLN A 517 16.25 1.23 26.85
C GLN A 517 16.66 2.46 27.66
N ALA A 518 16.10 3.64 27.34
CA ALA A 518 16.36 4.85 28.10
C ALA A 518 15.84 4.76 29.55
N ALA A 519 14.66 4.16 29.74
CA ALA A 519 14.09 3.93 31.07
C ALA A 519 14.94 2.95 31.89
N VAL A 520 15.38 1.83 31.27
CA VAL A 520 16.28 0.86 31.93
C VAL A 520 17.60 1.52 32.31
N LYS A 521 18.21 2.29 31.41
CA LYS A 521 19.46 2.98 31.69
C LYS A 521 19.32 3.98 32.85
N ALA A 522 18.25 4.78 32.85
CA ALA A 522 17.96 5.74 33.90
C ALA A 522 17.79 5.04 35.28
N ARG A 523 17.15 3.87 35.29
CA ARG A 523 17.03 3.04 36.50
C ARG A 523 18.40 2.52 36.98
N ASP A 524 19.24 2.03 36.08
CA ASP A 524 20.55 1.46 36.43
C ASP A 524 21.52 2.53 36.90
N ASP A 525 21.48 3.73 36.30
CA ASP A 525 22.24 4.90 36.78
C ASP A 525 21.80 5.30 38.18
N LEU A 526 20.50 5.28 38.50
CA LEU A 526 19.98 5.53 39.84
C LEU A 526 20.52 4.53 40.85
N VAL A 527 20.46 3.22 40.55
CA VAL A 527 20.96 2.16 41.44
C VAL A 527 22.45 2.33 41.73
N ALA A 528 23.25 2.70 40.73
CA ALA A 528 24.67 2.92 40.87
C ALA A 528 25.01 4.07 41.85
N VAL A 529 24.31 5.22 41.71
CA VAL A 529 24.47 6.40 42.59
C VAL A 529 24.10 6.04 44.03
N VAL A 530 22.94 5.41 44.22
CA VAL A 530 22.45 4.98 45.55
C VAL A 530 23.42 4.03 46.24
N ALA A 531 23.91 3.04 45.49
CA ALA A 531 24.84 2.06 46.02
C ALA A 531 26.19 2.70 46.47
N HIS A 532 26.66 3.68 45.69
CA HIS A 532 27.87 4.45 46.04
C HIS A 532 27.68 5.23 47.35
N ASP A 533 26.58 5.99 47.46
CA ASP A 533 26.34 6.91 48.57
C ASP A 533 25.94 6.19 49.88
N LEU A 534 25.40 4.99 49.80
CA LEU A 534 25.20 4.11 50.95
C LEU A 534 26.53 3.42 51.41
N ARG A 535 27.41 3.07 50.45
CA ARG A 535 28.69 2.38 50.78
C ARG A 535 29.60 3.24 51.64
N THR A 536 29.65 4.55 51.40
CA THR A 536 30.52 5.48 52.14
C THR A 536 30.22 5.50 53.63
N PRO A 537 28.97 5.84 54.11
CA PRO A 537 28.68 5.84 55.55
C PRO A 537 28.75 4.44 56.17
N MET A 538 28.40 3.40 55.40
CA MET A 538 28.52 2.01 55.87
C MET A 538 29.99 1.63 56.16
N SER A 539 30.90 2.03 55.27
CA SER A 539 32.34 1.81 55.48
C SER A 539 32.85 2.52 56.73
N VAL A 540 32.35 3.75 57.01
CA VAL A 540 32.69 4.47 58.24
C VAL A 540 32.17 3.73 59.49
N VAL A 541 30.92 3.22 59.43
CA VAL A 541 30.34 2.43 60.53
C VAL A 541 31.19 1.18 60.82
N VAL A 542 31.53 0.40 59.78
CA VAL A 542 32.32 -0.80 59.88
C VAL A 542 33.72 -0.49 60.46
N MET A 543 34.36 0.56 59.97
CA MET A 543 35.68 1.00 60.44
C MET A 543 35.62 1.43 61.93
N GLN A 544 34.65 2.24 62.31
CA GLN A 544 34.51 2.70 63.71
C GLN A 544 34.11 1.55 64.63
N ALA A 545 33.33 0.60 64.23
CA ALA A 545 33.01 -0.63 64.96
C ALA A 545 34.32 -1.44 65.26
N ALA A 546 35.18 -1.58 64.23
CA ALA A 546 36.47 -2.22 64.42
C ALA A 546 37.39 -1.45 65.39
N VAL A 547 37.36 -0.11 65.39
CA VAL A 547 38.07 0.73 66.34
C VAL A 547 37.53 0.51 67.77
N ILE A 548 36.20 0.50 67.96
CA ILE A 548 35.53 0.20 69.21
C ILE A 548 35.95 -1.17 69.74
N GLN A 549 35.95 -2.22 68.92
CA GLN A 549 36.34 -3.55 69.31
C GLN A 549 37.82 -3.60 69.76
N ARG A 550 38.75 -2.89 69.08
CA ARG A 550 40.15 -2.81 69.46
C ARG A 550 40.36 -2.03 70.76
N LEU A 551 39.59 -0.98 71.02
CA LEU A 551 39.69 -0.19 72.25
C LEU A 551 39.09 -0.96 73.45
N LEU A 552 38.06 -1.74 73.26
CA LEU A 552 37.52 -2.65 74.32
C LEU A 552 38.44 -3.77 74.71
N ALA A 553 39.42 -4.14 73.88
CA ALA A 553 40.44 -5.15 74.17
C ALA A 553 41.64 -4.59 74.91
N LYS A 554 41.75 -3.29 75.24
CA LYS A 554 42.80 -2.61 75.99
C LYS A 554 42.29 -2.22 77.39
N ASP A 555 43.22 -2.02 78.35
CA ASP A 555 42.89 -1.59 79.71
C ASP A 555 42.05 -0.27 79.74
N SER A 556 41.11 -0.20 80.73
CA SER A 556 40.16 0.90 80.91
C SER A 556 40.84 2.15 81.43
N SER A 557 41.39 2.96 80.53
CA SER A 557 41.84 4.32 80.86
C SER A 557 40.74 5.33 80.46
N GLU A 558 40.80 6.50 81.12
CA GLU A 558 39.83 7.60 80.81
C GLU A 558 39.90 8.07 79.35
N GLU A 559 41.11 8.03 78.76
CA GLU A 559 41.36 8.28 77.33
C GLU A 559 40.70 7.27 76.43
N THR A 560 40.71 5.97 76.80
CA THR A 560 40.03 4.92 76.06
C THR A 560 38.54 5.08 76.10
N THR A 561 37.97 5.46 77.23
CA THR A 561 36.53 5.74 77.37
C THR A 561 36.06 6.91 76.48
N GLN A 562 36.87 7.98 76.43
CA GLN A 562 36.60 9.13 75.58
C GLN A 562 36.65 8.80 74.09
N ARG A 563 37.63 7.99 73.66
CA ARG A 563 37.72 7.49 72.25
C ARG A 563 36.56 6.57 71.89
N LEU A 564 36.12 5.70 72.81
CA LEU A 564 34.94 4.86 72.61
C LEU A 564 33.70 5.69 72.42
N ARG A 565 33.48 6.73 73.24
CA ARG A 565 32.35 7.68 73.07
C ARG A 565 32.40 8.40 71.74
N ALA A 566 33.55 8.88 71.32
CA ALA A 566 33.79 9.53 70.04
C ALA A 566 33.46 8.61 68.85
N SER A 567 33.97 7.37 68.89
CA SER A 567 33.68 6.38 67.83
C SER A 567 32.19 5.98 67.78
N ALA A 568 31.54 5.82 68.94
CA ALA A 568 30.13 5.54 69.03
C ALA A 568 29.28 6.69 68.43
N GLN A 569 29.67 7.93 68.68
CA GLN A 569 29.03 9.10 68.10
C GLN A 569 29.18 9.19 66.57
N VAL A 570 30.33 8.74 66.02
CA VAL A 570 30.54 8.68 64.57
C VAL A 570 29.67 7.59 63.96
N VAL A 571 29.53 6.43 64.59
CA VAL A 571 28.60 5.37 64.17
C VAL A 571 27.19 5.85 64.16
N GLN A 572 26.73 6.51 65.25
CA GLN A 572 25.41 7.05 65.37
C GLN A 572 25.11 8.13 64.27
N ARG A 573 26.04 9.04 64.04
CA ARG A 573 25.88 10.06 62.94
C ARG A 573 25.85 9.42 61.57
N SER A 574 26.66 8.39 61.31
CA SER A 574 26.66 7.69 60.03
C SER A 574 25.37 6.91 59.83
N GLY A 575 24.82 6.26 60.88
CA GLY A 575 23.51 5.59 60.86
C GLY A 575 22.37 6.57 60.56
N GLN A 576 22.40 7.77 61.23
CA GLN A 576 21.40 8.81 60.99
C GLN A 576 21.44 9.31 59.53
N ARG A 577 22.67 9.53 59.02
CA ARG A 577 22.85 9.92 57.60
C ARG A 577 22.30 8.90 56.62
N MET A 578 22.49 7.59 56.87
CA MET A 578 21.92 6.53 56.06
C MET A 578 20.39 6.52 56.10
N ALA A 579 19.78 6.72 57.28
CA ALA A 579 18.33 6.80 57.44
C ALA A 579 17.74 7.98 56.68
N THR A 580 18.38 9.15 56.73
CA THR A 580 17.95 10.33 55.96
C THR A 580 18.02 10.02 54.44
N LEU A 581 19.14 9.48 53.96
CA LEU A 581 19.27 9.09 52.54
C LEU A 581 18.24 8.10 52.08
N LEU A 582 17.89 7.12 52.90
CA LEU A 582 16.87 6.11 52.57
C LEU A 582 15.47 6.79 52.47
N ASN A 583 15.13 7.70 53.37
CA ASN A 583 13.89 8.42 53.34
C ASN A 583 13.80 9.34 52.12
N ASP A 584 14.90 10.05 51.79
CA ASP A 584 14.97 10.92 50.61
C ASP A 584 14.74 10.10 49.32
N LEU A 585 15.29 8.88 49.24
CA LEU A 585 15.09 7.96 48.10
C LEU A 585 13.68 7.44 48.01
N LEU A 586 13.01 7.15 49.13
CA LEU A 586 11.63 6.75 49.18
C LEU A 586 10.72 7.89 48.75
N ASP A 587 10.98 9.11 49.21
CA ASP A 587 10.23 10.31 48.80
C ASP A 587 10.47 10.60 47.32
N LEU A 588 11.70 10.48 46.78
CA LEU A 588 11.98 10.60 45.35
C LEU A 588 11.15 9.61 44.52
N ALA A 589 11.17 8.33 44.92
CA ALA A 589 10.44 7.29 44.19
C ALA A 589 8.91 7.55 44.18
N ARG A 590 8.36 8.08 45.29
CA ARG A 590 6.94 8.46 45.37
C ARG A 590 6.61 9.67 44.51
N ILE A 591 7.49 10.67 44.47
CA ILE A 591 7.33 11.87 43.63
C ILE A 591 7.37 11.49 42.15
N GLU A 592 8.35 10.68 41.74
CA GLU A 592 8.46 10.23 40.33
C GLU A 592 7.29 9.36 39.87
N ALA A 593 6.75 8.54 40.76
CA ALA A 593 5.56 7.73 40.49
C ALA A 593 4.26 8.52 40.49
N GLY A 594 4.29 9.83 40.78
CA GLY A 594 3.09 10.67 40.94
C GLY A 594 2.20 10.23 42.13
N ARG A 595 2.76 9.50 43.10
CA ARG A 595 2.07 8.93 44.24
C ARG A 595 2.40 9.62 45.56
N PHE A 596 3.12 10.74 45.52
CA PHE A 596 3.45 11.52 46.71
C PHE A 596 2.21 12.25 47.19
N GLN A 597 1.74 11.91 48.39
CA GLN A 597 0.55 12.46 49.00
C GLN A 597 0.92 13.19 50.27
N VAL A 598 0.24 14.32 50.54
CA VAL A 598 0.40 15.13 51.74
C VAL A 598 -0.91 15.12 52.57
N THR A 599 -0.79 15.07 53.88
CA THR A 599 -1.93 15.08 54.78
C THR A 599 -2.16 16.53 55.25
N SER A 600 -2.84 17.32 54.43
CA SER A 600 -3.04 18.72 54.70
C SER A 600 -4.02 18.97 55.86
N SER A 601 -3.62 19.75 56.84
CA SER A 601 -4.43 20.24 57.95
C SER A 601 -4.30 21.75 58.08
N ARG A 602 -5.21 22.39 58.82
CA ARG A 602 -5.13 23.82 59.11
C ARG A 602 -4.01 24.08 60.10
N GLN A 603 -3.06 24.91 59.72
CA GLN A 603 -1.88 25.25 60.54
C GLN A 603 -1.64 26.77 60.56
N PRO A 604 -1.27 27.39 61.70
CA PRO A 604 -0.72 28.72 61.70
C PRO A 604 0.65 28.76 61.03
N ALA A 605 0.86 29.67 60.06
CA ALA A 605 2.17 29.79 59.40
C ALA A 605 3.29 30.14 60.38
N GLN A 606 2.97 30.93 61.41
CA GLN A 606 3.87 31.28 62.49
C GLN A 606 4.42 30.06 63.23
N GLN A 607 3.60 29.05 63.55
CA GLN A 607 4.00 27.83 64.24
C GLN A 607 5.03 27.06 63.45
N ILE A 608 4.86 26.95 62.14
CA ILE A 608 5.81 26.25 61.27
C ILE A 608 7.19 26.91 61.26
N ILE A 609 7.23 28.26 61.32
CA ILE A 609 8.47 29.03 61.42
C ILE A 609 9.11 28.84 62.81
N GLU A 610 8.30 28.88 63.89
CA GLU A 610 8.78 28.71 65.27
C GLU A 610 9.38 27.29 65.44
N ASP A 611 8.71 26.25 65.01
CA ASP A 611 9.20 24.87 65.08
C ASP A 611 10.53 24.70 64.31
N ALA A 612 10.65 25.34 63.15
CA ALA A 612 11.89 25.34 62.38
C ALA A 612 13.02 26.12 63.07
N TYR A 613 12.66 27.28 63.67
CA TYR A 613 13.60 28.10 64.42
C TYR A 613 14.13 27.40 65.66
N GLU A 614 13.24 26.82 66.50
CA GLU A 614 13.64 26.15 67.76
C GLU A 614 14.64 25.01 67.49
N LEU A 615 14.44 24.27 66.41
CA LEU A 615 15.23 23.09 66.09
C LEU A 615 16.56 23.41 65.35
N LEU A 616 16.57 24.45 64.53
CA LEU A 616 17.69 24.79 63.67
C LEU A 616 18.57 25.93 64.17
N ASN A 617 18.05 26.82 65.05
CA ASN A 617 18.84 27.92 65.62
C ASN A 617 20.11 27.43 66.36
N PRO A 618 20.07 26.37 67.22
CA PRO A 618 21.27 25.84 67.83
C PRO A 618 22.33 25.37 66.84
N ILE A 619 21.91 24.91 65.68
CA ILE A 619 22.80 24.43 64.60
C ILE A 619 23.49 25.61 63.93
N CYS A 620 22.73 26.66 63.63
CA CYS A 620 23.23 27.92 63.08
C CYS A 620 24.22 28.61 64.05
N GLU A 621 23.81 28.74 65.34
CA GLU A 621 24.70 29.32 66.41
C GLU A 621 26.01 28.54 66.54
N ALA A 622 25.97 27.20 66.49
CA ALA A 622 27.18 26.38 66.54
C ALA A 622 28.15 26.63 65.35
N GLN A 623 27.63 27.18 64.25
CA GLN A 623 28.42 27.61 63.07
C GLN A 623 28.76 29.10 63.11
N GLY A 624 28.39 29.81 64.19
CA GLY A 624 28.62 31.21 64.34
C GLY A 624 27.71 32.09 63.45
N GLN A 625 26.52 31.59 63.12
CA GLN A 625 25.55 32.27 62.27
C GLN A 625 24.30 32.65 63.08
N GLU A 626 23.58 33.68 62.65
CA GLU A 626 22.35 34.18 63.28
C GLU A 626 21.14 33.76 62.46
N LEU A 627 20.24 32.95 63.01
CA LEU A 627 18.95 32.65 62.40
C LEU A 627 17.91 33.65 62.88
N VAL A 628 17.25 34.38 61.99
CA VAL A 628 16.28 35.39 62.29
C VAL A 628 14.92 34.98 61.78
N ALA A 629 14.02 34.61 62.70
CA ALA A 629 12.62 34.34 62.36
C ALA A 629 11.81 35.67 62.44
N HIS A 630 11.21 36.06 61.34
CA HIS A 630 10.35 37.24 61.33
C HIS A 630 8.92 36.85 61.73
N PRO A 631 8.24 37.67 62.54
CA PRO A 631 6.84 37.43 62.86
C PRO A 631 5.99 37.33 61.58
N ALA A 632 5.23 36.26 61.46
CA ALA A 632 4.24 36.16 60.42
C ALA A 632 2.94 36.86 60.90
N PRO A 633 2.22 37.58 60.01
CA PRO A 633 0.89 37.99 60.33
C PRO A 633 0.00 36.79 60.63
N ASP A 634 -1.20 36.98 61.22
CA ASP A 634 -2.12 35.87 61.59
C ASP A 634 -2.63 35.11 60.33
N LEU A 635 -1.69 34.34 59.76
CA LEU A 635 -1.90 33.58 58.52
C LEU A 635 -2.13 32.10 58.86
N HIS A 636 -3.26 31.59 58.39
CA HIS A 636 -3.54 30.15 58.45
C HIS A 636 -3.37 29.52 57.06
N ILE A 637 -2.66 28.43 56.99
CA ILE A 637 -2.36 27.67 55.78
C ILE A 637 -3.00 26.28 55.84
N ARG A 638 -3.21 25.69 54.70
CA ARG A 638 -3.66 24.30 54.58
C ARG A 638 -2.49 23.44 54.11
N ALA A 639 -1.82 22.78 55.05
CA ALA A 639 -0.57 22.10 54.77
C ALA A 639 -0.34 20.88 55.69
N ASP A 640 0.57 20.03 55.29
CA ASP A 640 1.16 18.97 56.08
C ASP A 640 2.36 19.56 56.86
N PRO A 641 2.28 19.68 58.22
CA PRO A 641 3.29 20.39 58.99
C PRO A 641 4.66 19.66 58.96
N GLU A 642 4.68 18.34 58.98
CA GLU A 642 5.94 17.56 58.93
C GLU A 642 6.65 17.74 57.58
N ARG A 643 5.90 17.79 56.52
CA ARG A 643 6.46 17.98 55.16
C ARG A 643 6.93 19.41 54.93
N LEU A 644 6.21 20.42 55.42
CA LEU A 644 6.70 21.80 55.37
C LEU A 644 7.93 22.03 56.27
N PHE A 645 7.95 21.39 57.42
CA PHE A 645 9.13 21.43 58.26
C PHE A 645 10.35 20.79 57.54
N GLN A 646 10.13 19.70 56.78
CA GLN A 646 11.17 19.08 55.94
C GLN A 646 11.70 20.05 54.87
N VAL A 647 10.80 20.82 54.21
CA VAL A 647 11.20 21.87 53.25
C VAL A 647 12.02 22.97 53.95
N LEU A 648 11.53 23.56 55.04
CA LEU A 648 12.22 24.64 55.75
C LEU A 648 13.58 24.17 56.30
N SER A 649 13.64 22.94 56.87
CA SER A 649 14.88 22.36 57.38
C SER A 649 15.92 22.20 56.28
N ASN A 650 15.49 21.75 55.07
CA ASN A 650 16.38 21.65 53.94
C ASN A 650 16.89 23.01 53.46
N LEU A 651 16.00 24.02 53.37
CA LEU A 651 16.35 25.37 52.91
C LEU A 651 17.28 26.08 53.90
N ILE A 652 16.95 26.06 55.22
CA ILE A 652 17.76 26.67 56.28
C ILE A 652 19.11 25.96 56.39
N GLY A 653 19.11 24.61 56.33
CA GLY A 653 20.34 23.78 56.34
C GLY A 653 21.25 24.09 55.15
N ASN A 654 20.68 24.32 53.96
CA ASN A 654 21.45 24.75 52.78
C ASN A 654 22.00 26.17 52.99
N SER A 655 21.21 27.12 53.45
CA SER A 655 21.64 28.47 53.74
C SER A 655 22.78 28.51 54.80
N SER A 656 22.67 27.69 55.84
CA SER A 656 23.75 27.55 56.86
C SER A 656 25.04 26.99 56.29
N LYS A 657 24.90 25.93 55.44
CA LYS A 657 26.07 25.26 54.84
C LYS A 657 26.86 26.15 53.87
N PHE A 658 26.16 27.03 53.14
CA PHE A 658 26.79 27.86 52.10
C PHE A 658 27.05 29.31 52.55
N SER A 659 26.75 29.68 53.79
CA SER A 659 27.00 30.97 54.36
C SER A 659 28.26 30.99 55.25
N PRO A 660 29.05 32.08 55.28
CA PRO A 660 30.20 32.21 56.13
C PRO A 660 29.80 32.37 57.60
N GLN A 661 30.81 32.28 58.48
CA GLN A 661 30.66 32.63 59.90
C GLN A 661 30.28 34.12 60.04
N GLY A 662 29.31 34.44 60.90
CA GLY A 662 28.72 35.81 61.06
C GLY A 662 27.59 36.09 60.07
N ALA A 663 27.22 35.15 59.26
CA ALA A 663 26.08 35.31 58.32
C ALA A 663 24.73 35.35 59.04
N ARG A 664 23.74 36.01 58.41
CA ARG A 664 22.34 36.05 58.84
C ARG A 664 21.47 35.31 57.91
N ILE A 665 20.62 34.42 58.41
CA ILE A 665 19.64 33.66 57.69
C ILE A 665 18.26 34.13 58.13
N HIS A 666 17.47 34.72 57.20
CA HIS A 666 16.15 35.24 57.47
C HIS A 666 15.07 34.27 56.97
N VAL A 667 14.10 33.98 57.87
CA VAL A 667 12.90 33.19 57.52
C VAL A 667 11.68 34.08 57.65
N ARG A 668 10.82 34.16 56.62
CA ARG A 668 9.65 34.97 56.57
C ARG A 668 8.48 34.20 55.96
N ALA A 669 7.25 34.61 56.39
CA ALA A 669 6.02 34.21 55.70
C ALA A 669 5.14 35.43 55.45
N GLN A 670 4.55 35.50 54.26
CA GLN A 670 3.68 36.63 53.88
C GLN A 670 2.54 36.14 52.95
N ALA A 671 1.40 36.82 53.02
CA ALA A 671 0.31 36.55 52.10
C ALA A 671 0.63 37.14 50.72
N THR A 672 0.32 36.39 49.66
CA THR A 672 0.38 36.89 48.28
C THR A 672 -0.99 37.28 47.78
N ALA A 673 -1.06 38.08 46.72
CA ALA A 673 -2.32 38.52 46.12
C ALA A 673 -3.18 37.36 45.57
N ASP A 674 -2.55 36.24 45.28
CA ASP A 674 -3.19 35.05 44.66
C ASP A 674 -3.80 34.08 45.69
N GLY A 675 -3.93 34.51 46.95
CA GLY A 675 -4.51 33.67 48.01
C GLY A 675 -3.55 32.56 48.50
N MET A 676 -2.24 32.73 48.33
CA MET A 676 -1.20 31.83 48.82
C MET A 676 -0.45 32.47 49.99
N CYS A 677 0.19 31.66 50.78
CA CYS A 677 1.22 32.06 51.75
C CYS A 677 2.59 31.75 51.15
N GLU A 678 3.41 32.78 51.01
CA GLU A 678 4.79 32.64 50.56
C GLU A 678 5.74 32.55 51.76
N PHE A 679 6.49 31.49 51.89
CA PHE A 679 7.63 31.33 52.78
C PHE A 679 8.90 31.66 52.03
N SER A 680 9.83 32.37 52.66
CA SER A 680 11.13 32.70 52.10
C SER A 680 12.25 32.46 53.12
N VAL A 681 13.32 31.83 52.65
CA VAL A 681 14.58 31.68 53.37
C VAL A 681 15.66 32.44 52.60
N SER A 682 16.26 33.45 53.24
CA SER A 682 17.23 34.33 52.60
C SER A 682 18.54 34.32 53.42
N ASP A 683 19.66 34.13 52.74
CA ASP A 683 20.99 34.17 53.32
C ASP A 683 21.86 35.21 52.61
N ASN A 684 22.98 35.57 53.26
CA ASN A 684 24.02 36.41 52.69
C ASN A 684 25.29 35.61 52.39
N GLY A 685 25.14 34.40 51.89
CA GLY A 685 26.19 33.48 51.52
C GLY A 685 26.86 33.77 50.16
N ALA A 686 27.55 32.81 49.63
CA ALA A 686 28.32 32.95 48.39
C ALA A 686 27.50 33.21 47.12
N GLY A 687 26.17 32.98 47.18
CA GLY A 687 25.28 33.08 46.01
C GLY A 687 25.50 31.96 44.96
N ILE A 688 24.66 32.02 43.90
CA ILE A 688 24.64 31.02 42.85
C ILE A 688 24.81 31.72 41.47
N GLU A 689 25.63 31.14 40.62
CA GLU A 689 25.82 31.65 39.24
C GLU A 689 24.50 31.64 38.45
N PRO A 690 24.21 32.70 37.68
CA PRO A 690 22.95 32.77 36.89
C PRO A 690 22.72 31.57 35.95
N GLN A 691 23.80 30.98 35.42
CA GLN A 691 23.72 29.80 34.53
C GLN A 691 23.30 28.53 35.27
N GLN A 692 23.50 28.45 36.58
CA GLN A 692 23.21 27.29 37.41
C GLN A 692 21.81 27.38 38.05
N LEU A 693 21.27 28.58 38.22
CA LEU A 693 19.99 28.82 38.90
C LEU A 693 18.82 27.98 38.35
N PRO A 694 18.63 27.82 37.06
CA PRO A 694 17.54 26.98 36.53
C PRO A 694 17.66 25.49 36.91
N ARG A 695 18.86 25.05 37.27
CA ARG A 695 19.18 23.63 37.48
C ARG A 695 19.25 23.22 38.95
N ILE A 696 19.21 24.15 39.90
CA ILE A 696 19.37 23.84 41.35
C ILE A 696 18.28 22.92 41.91
N PHE A 697 17.12 22.84 41.22
CA PHE A 697 16.01 21.95 41.53
C PHE A 697 16.06 20.62 40.75
N ASP A 698 17.09 20.42 39.93
CA ASP A 698 17.28 19.16 39.21
C ASP A 698 17.83 18.08 40.15
N ARG A 699 17.57 16.82 39.82
CA ARG A 699 18.06 15.67 40.57
C ARG A 699 19.59 15.65 40.58
N TYR A 700 20.18 15.31 41.71
CA TYR A 700 21.64 15.18 41.88
C TYR A 700 22.46 16.43 41.55
N TRP A 701 21.85 17.60 41.57
CA TRP A 701 22.59 18.81 41.33
C TRP A 701 23.45 19.20 42.52
N HIS A 702 24.71 19.52 42.26
CA HIS A 702 25.70 19.99 43.25
C HIS A 702 26.50 21.18 42.71
N GLN A 703 26.73 22.16 43.51
CA GLN A 703 27.57 23.32 43.17
C GLN A 703 29.06 23.00 43.22
N ARG A 704 29.47 21.98 43.97
CA ARG A 704 30.88 21.56 44.17
C ARG A 704 30.98 20.02 44.27
N THR A 705 32.13 19.49 43.80
CA THR A 705 32.45 18.06 43.80
C THR A 705 32.84 17.49 45.18
N ASP A 706 32.74 18.26 46.24
CA ASP A 706 33.33 17.96 47.57
C ASP A 706 32.47 17.03 48.45
N GLY A 707 31.53 16.28 47.89
CA GLY A 707 30.98 15.06 48.53
C GLY A 707 30.03 15.26 49.73
N THR A 708 29.54 16.44 50.03
CA THR A 708 28.66 16.67 51.20
C THR A 708 27.18 16.84 50.86
N GLY A 709 26.54 15.76 50.35
CA GLY A 709 25.10 15.70 50.08
C GLY A 709 24.79 14.96 48.78
N VAL A 710 23.58 14.42 48.65
CA VAL A 710 23.16 13.61 47.48
C VAL A 710 22.54 14.49 46.37
N GLY A 711 22.34 15.80 46.65
CA GLY A 711 21.66 16.69 45.68
C GLY A 711 20.19 16.39 45.48
N LEU A 712 19.52 15.76 46.42
CA LEU A 712 18.11 15.44 46.40
C LEU A 712 17.20 16.46 47.14
N GLY A 713 17.75 17.18 48.12
CA GLY A 713 16.96 18.00 49.01
C GLY A 713 16.09 19.05 48.32
N LEU A 714 16.66 19.84 47.40
CA LEU A 714 15.88 20.85 46.67
C LEU A 714 14.85 20.24 45.69
N TYR A 715 15.19 19.11 45.07
CA TYR A 715 14.26 18.36 44.22
C TYR A 715 13.08 17.83 45.02
N ILE A 716 13.31 17.25 46.21
CA ILE A 716 12.26 16.78 47.14
C ILE A 716 11.43 17.95 47.63
N SER A 717 12.09 19.06 48.01
CA SER A 717 11.37 20.29 48.41
C SER A 717 10.42 20.78 47.34
N ARG A 718 10.84 20.79 46.07
CA ARG A 718 9.95 21.10 44.94
C ARG A 718 8.78 20.14 44.82
N GLY A 719 9.03 18.82 44.98
CA GLY A 719 7.99 17.81 44.98
C GLY A 719 6.97 17.97 46.11
N ILE A 720 7.43 18.27 47.32
CA ILE A 720 6.58 18.51 48.47
C ILE A 720 5.71 19.79 48.26
N VAL A 721 6.31 20.89 47.81
CA VAL A 721 5.61 22.13 47.52
C VAL A 721 4.58 21.95 46.42
N ALA A 722 4.93 21.27 45.35
CA ALA A 722 4.01 20.93 44.25
C ALA A 722 2.81 20.07 44.73
N ALA A 723 3.06 19.09 45.61
CA ALA A 723 1.98 18.29 46.21
C ALA A 723 1.04 19.09 47.10
N HIS A 724 1.47 20.22 47.62
CA HIS A 724 0.63 21.19 48.33
C HIS A 724 -0.08 22.18 47.37
N GLY A 725 0.12 22.07 46.05
CA GLY A 725 -0.45 22.99 45.05
C GLY A 725 0.28 24.33 44.98
N GLY A 726 1.52 24.40 45.48
CA GLY A 726 2.37 25.59 45.48
C GLY A 726 3.47 25.56 44.42
N ASN A 727 4.29 26.60 44.43
CA ASN A 727 5.49 26.71 43.58
C ASN A 727 6.70 27.10 44.40
N ILE A 728 7.92 26.69 43.97
CA ILE A 728 9.18 27.06 44.60
C ILE A 728 10.07 27.78 43.58
N ARG A 729 10.73 28.84 44.00
CA ARG A 729 11.65 29.62 43.17
C ARG A 729 12.88 30.04 43.95
N ALA A 730 13.95 30.38 43.23
CA ALA A 730 15.18 30.88 43.81
C ALA A 730 15.63 32.16 43.09
N GLU A 731 16.10 33.12 43.89
CA GLU A 731 16.72 34.36 43.45
C GLU A 731 18.10 34.44 44.10
N SER A 732 19.15 34.64 43.31
CA SER A 732 20.51 34.68 43.83
C SER A 732 21.41 35.56 42.98
N ARG A 733 22.38 36.23 43.70
CA ARG A 733 23.48 36.94 43.05
C ARG A 733 24.79 36.46 43.68
N LEU A 734 25.75 36.21 42.81
CA LEU A 734 27.08 35.75 43.27
C LEU A 734 27.71 36.78 44.19
N GLY A 735 28.07 36.37 45.43
CA GLY A 735 28.66 37.22 46.47
C GLY A 735 27.65 38.05 47.29
N GLU A 736 26.35 38.06 46.96
CA GLU A 736 25.32 38.80 47.68
C GLU A 736 24.39 37.89 48.51
N GLY A 737 24.34 36.58 48.19
CA GLY A 737 23.52 35.57 48.85
C GLY A 737 22.43 34.97 48.00
N THR A 738 21.55 34.16 48.62
CA THR A 738 20.46 33.47 47.98
C THR A 738 19.15 33.61 48.73
N THR A 739 18.05 33.78 48.03
CA THR A 739 16.69 33.71 48.57
C THR A 739 15.92 32.60 47.85
N ILE A 740 15.43 31.61 48.59
CA ILE A 740 14.54 30.58 48.08
C ILE A 740 13.18 30.80 48.68
N SER A 741 12.18 30.97 47.82
CA SER A 741 10.78 31.20 48.22
C SER A 741 9.90 30.06 47.70
N PHE A 742 8.92 29.67 48.53
CA PHE A 742 7.90 28.70 48.11
C PHE A 742 6.52 29.11 48.60
N THR A 743 5.48 28.68 47.89
CA THR A 743 4.09 29.06 48.20
C THR A 743 3.28 27.83 48.61
N VAL A 744 2.32 28.06 49.53
CA VAL A 744 1.29 27.08 49.90
C VAL A 744 -0.07 27.77 50.00
N PRO A 745 -1.19 27.06 49.79
CA PRO A 745 -2.55 27.67 49.86
C PRO A 745 -2.86 28.23 51.26
N LEU A 746 -3.39 29.44 51.32
CA LEU A 746 -4.01 29.98 52.53
C LEU A 746 -5.30 29.22 52.84
N ASP A 747 -5.57 28.93 54.12
CA ASP A 747 -6.86 28.42 54.56
C ASP A 747 -7.86 29.58 54.62
N GLN A 748 -8.48 29.88 53.48
CA GLN A 748 -9.54 30.90 53.43
C GLN A 748 -10.81 30.32 54.06
N PRO A 749 -11.49 31.02 55.00
CA PRO A 749 -12.80 30.61 55.45
C PRO A 749 -13.73 30.57 54.23
N ALA A 750 -14.43 29.45 54.07
CA ALA A 750 -15.42 29.30 53.00
C ALA A 750 -16.36 30.51 53.00
N ARG A 751 -16.36 31.27 51.89
CA ARG A 751 -17.31 32.38 51.68
C ARG A 751 -18.72 31.87 51.49
#